data_9e5b459e336d84361cc11c3c85fbb22b
#
_entry.id   9e5b459e336d84361cc11c3c85fbb22b
#
_cell.length_a   1.000
_cell.length_b   1.000
_cell.length_c   1.000
_cell.angle_alpha   90.00
_cell.angle_beta   90.00
_cell.angle_gamma   90.00
#
_symmetry.space_group_name_H-M   'P 1'
#
loop_
_entity.id
_entity.type
_entity.pdbx_description
1 polymer ?
#
loop_
_entity_poly.entity_id
_entity_poly.type
_entity_poly.pdbx_seq_one_letter_code
_entity_poly.pdbx_strand_id
1 'polypeptide(L)'
;MEKYIEIKGARVNNLKNVSLKIPRDKFIVITGVSGSGKSSLAFDTLYAEGQRRYVESLSSYARQYLGRMCKPECDFIKGLPPAIAIEQKVISRNPRSTVGTTTEIYEYLRLLFARIGHTYSPISGNEVKVHTVEDVIECTRQYSEGTKFAVLSPLTLIEGRDIVTQLSSEIKQGYSRIFYKNEFVRIDDFIANTTVLQSVNVADIFILIDRMSVSNNKDTISRLTDSVETAFYEGNGSCRIVFFPANLVYDFSTKFEADGMTFEKPNDNMFSFNSPAGACPECEGYGKVIGIDENLVIPNSSLSVYDGCVQCWHGEKLGMWMKEFCRRAANDNFPIFTPYFELTATQKAMLWHGLPSDKHLSQREQVSIDAFFQMVKENQHKIQYRVLLSRYRGKTICPKCHGTRLRPEATWVKIGGMSITELIEKSVDNLKTWFDNLVLEGNEKKIAERLLHEITSRLQFLQDVGLGYLTLNRPSNTLSGGESQRINLTTNLGSSLVGSVYILDEPSIGLHSRDTDKLIHVLRELQKLHNTVIVVEHDEEIMRAADYLVDVGPDAGRLGGEIVFEGSIEDILNQSADQQSDKPETNSHTVRYLTGQDIIPVPQSRRPWNMSVDIKGARMNNLRGIDVKIPLNVMTVVTGVSGSGKSSLIKGILYPALKRHLNEVADMPGDYSSLEGDWKKLAHVEFVDQNPIGKSTRSNPATYVKAYDAIRQLFADQPLAKQEGFTAQYFSFNAEGGRCEECKGAGVVTVEMQFMADLVLKCDACHGHRFKKEILDVRYHGKNIYDVLEMTVSEAIAFFTEYGNNTIVTRLKPLEDVGLGYIKLGQNSSTLSGGENQRVKLAYFISQERQEPTMFIFDEPTTGLHFHDIHRLLDSFNALITRGHTIVIIEHNLDVIKCGDYIIDLGPEGGNKGGNIVCCGTPEDIVRCKESITGYYLREKLTNNNV
;
A
#
# COMPACT_ATOMS: atom_id res chain seq x y z
N MET A 1 18.47 26.29 27.06
CA MET A 1 17.72 25.06 26.80
C MET A 1 18.48 23.90 27.42
N GLU A 2 17.81 22.95 28.02
CA GLU A 2 18.43 21.72 28.52
C GLU A 2 19.11 21.00 27.37
N LYS A 3 20.38 20.61 27.54
CA LYS A 3 21.17 19.93 26.48
C LYS A 3 20.87 18.44 26.38
N TYR A 4 20.20 17.87 27.39
CA TYR A 4 19.95 16.43 27.49
C TYR A 4 18.48 16.15 27.85
N ILE A 5 17.98 15.01 27.42
CA ILE A 5 16.79 14.35 27.98
C ILE A 5 17.31 13.43 29.08
N GLU A 6 16.94 13.66 30.32
CA GLU A 6 17.37 12.88 31.47
C GLU A 6 16.23 11.94 31.94
N ILE A 7 16.47 10.65 31.83
CA ILE A 7 15.61 9.59 32.36
C ILE A 7 16.22 9.08 33.64
N LYS A 8 15.42 8.90 34.69
CA LYS A 8 15.87 8.28 35.93
C LYS A 8 14.89 7.22 36.41
N GLY A 9 15.42 6.05 36.70
CA GLY A 9 14.70 4.97 37.33
C GLY A 9 13.58 4.36 36.49
N ALA A 10 13.77 4.19 35.16
CA ALA A 10 12.78 3.54 34.32
C ALA A 10 12.67 2.03 34.63
N ARG A 11 11.44 1.57 34.89
CA ARG A 11 11.11 0.19 35.33
C ARG A 11 9.97 -0.43 34.53
N VAL A 12 9.67 0.14 33.37
CA VAL A 12 8.58 -0.34 32.51
C VAL A 12 8.96 -1.71 31.92
N ASN A 13 8.03 -2.66 31.97
CA ASN A 13 8.21 -4.04 31.49
C ASN A 13 9.45 -4.74 32.10
N ASN A 14 10.47 -5.01 31.28
CA ASN A 14 11.71 -5.68 31.70
C ASN A 14 12.85 -4.72 32.08
N LEU A 15 12.65 -3.41 32.01
CA LEU A 15 13.69 -2.44 32.36
C LEU A 15 14.06 -2.50 33.85
N LYS A 16 15.35 -2.56 34.15
CA LYS A 16 15.90 -2.72 35.51
C LYS A 16 16.41 -1.39 36.08
N ASN A 17 15.49 -0.48 36.43
CA ASN A 17 15.81 0.80 37.03
C ASN A 17 16.79 1.64 36.19
N VAL A 18 16.53 1.73 34.89
CA VAL A 18 17.39 2.37 33.89
C VAL A 18 17.47 3.89 34.13
N SER A 19 18.69 4.42 34.17
CA SER A 19 18.97 5.86 34.22
C SER A 19 19.88 6.22 33.05
N LEU A 20 19.51 7.23 32.26
CA LEU A 20 20.16 7.55 30.98
C LEU A 20 20.09 9.06 30.69
N LYS A 21 21.12 9.60 30.03
CA LYS A 21 21.17 10.98 29.53
C LYS A 21 21.32 11.01 28.02
N ILE A 22 20.23 11.26 27.32
CA ILE A 22 20.18 11.30 25.85
C ILE A 22 20.47 12.75 25.38
N PRO A 23 21.50 12.97 24.52
CA PRO A 23 21.78 14.30 24.00
C PRO A 23 20.67 14.77 23.06
N ARG A 24 20.29 16.07 23.13
CA ARG A 24 19.31 16.66 22.23
C ARG A 24 19.95 17.09 20.91
N ASP A 25 19.11 17.27 19.89
CA ASP A 25 19.49 17.72 18.54
C ASP A 25 20.50 16.76 17.88
N LYS A 26 20.42 15.46 18.22
CA LYS A 26 21.30 14.42 17.74
C LYS A 26 20.48 13.29 17.10
N PHE A 27 21.15 12.52 16.24
CA PHE A 27 20.65 11.27 15.72
C PHE A 27 21.11 10.12 16.62
N ILE A 28 20.18 9.49 17.33
CA ILE A 28 20.41 8.50 18.37
C ILE A 28 19.83 7.17 17.90
N VAL A 29 20.58 6.09 18.06
CA VAL A 29 20.08 4.74 17.84
C VAL A 29 19.99 3.98 19.16
N ILE A 30 18.83 3.42 19.45
CA ILE A 30 18.60 2.47 20.56
C ILE A 30 18.61 1.05 19.96
N THR A 31 19.57 0.26 20.36
CA THR A 31 19.81 -1.10 19.84
C THR A 31 19.90 -2.14 20.95
N GLY A 32 20.17 -3.40 20.60
CA GLY A 32 20.31 -4.54 21.51
C GLY A 32 19.61 -5.79 21.02
N VAL A 33 19.79 -6.93 21.65
CA VAL A 33 19.15 -8.19 21.24
C VAL A 33 17.61 -8.11 21.24
N SER A 34 16.94 -8.96 20.47
CA SER A 34 15.47 -9.01 20.43
C SER A 34 14.91 -9.33 21.82
N GLY A 35 13.93 -8.54 22.30
CA GLY A 35 13.36 -8.70 23.65
C GLY A 35 14.20 -8.09 24.80
N SER A 36 15.26 -7.35 24.54
CA SER A 36 16.10 -6.71 25.58
C SER A 36 15.44 -5.54 26.31
N GLY A 37 14.39 -4.91 25.73
CA GLY A 37 13.69 -3.78 26.35
C GLY A 37 13.81 -2.47 25.57
N LYS A 38 14.30 -2.47 24.34
CA LYS A 38 14.44 -1.28 23.47
C LYS A 38 13.14 -0.51 23.30
N SER A 39 12.08 -1.20 22.86
CA SER A 39 10.75 -0.60 22.66
C SER A 39 10.16 -0.13 23.99
N SER A 40 10.43 -0.81 25.09
CA SER A 40 10.01 -0.39 26.44
C SER A 40 10.65 0.93 26.83
N LEU A 41 11.92 1.17 26.45
CA LEU A 41 12.62 2.45 26.70
C LEU A 41 12.12 3.54 25.77
N ALA A 42 12.03 3.28 24.45
CA ALA A 42 11.71 4.27 23.43
C ALA A 42 10.21 4.64 23.43
N PHE A 43 9.33 3.64 23.38
CA PHE A 43 7.88 3.85 23.21
C PHE A 43 7.13 3.85 24.56
N ASP A 44 7.28 2.83 25.39
CA ASP A 44 6.52 2.70 26.63
C ASP A 44 7.02 3.67 27.72
N THR A 45 8.24 4.23 27.58
CA THR A 45 8.78 5.20 28.53
C THR A 45 8.85 6.62 27.96
N LEU A 46 9.67 6.86 26.91
CA LEU A 46 9.90 8.21 26.38
C LEU A 46 8.67 8.75 25.65
N TYR A 47 8.17 8.01 24.67
CA TYR A 47 7.01 8.44 23.90
C TYR A 47 5.76 8.56 24.77
N ALA A 48 5.50 7.57 25.61
CA ALA A 48 4.33 7.56 26.50
C ALA A 48 4.31 8.79 27.43
N GLU A 49 5.47 9.20 27.98
CA GLU A 49 5.57 10.39 28.80
C GLU A 49 5.40 11.69 27.96
N GLY A 50 5.97 11.72 26.75
CA GLY A 50 5.80 12.86 25.82
C GLY A 50 4.34 13.05 25.44
N GLN A 51 3.65 11.96 25.09
CA GLN A 51 2.23 11.97 24.77
C GLN A 51 1.37 12.36 25.98
N ARG A 52 1.67 11.84 27.17
CA ARG A 52 0.98 12.19 28.42
C ARG A 52 1.06 13.72 28.68
N ARG A 53 2.24 14.30 28.56
CA ARG A 53 2.45 15.77 28.74
C ARG A 53 1.70 16.58 27.69
N TYR A 54 1.70 16.11 26.44
CA TYR A 54 0.94 16.77 25.38
C TYR A 54 -0.57 16.78 25.70
N VAL A 55 -1.13 15.61 26.06
CA VAL A 55 -2.55 15.49 26.44
C VAL A 55 -2.88 16.33 27.67
N GLU A 56 -1.99 16.41 28.67
CA GLU A 56 -2.19 17.28 29.84
C GLU A 56 -2.18 18.77 29.50
N SER A 57 -1.52 19.17 28.42
CA SER A 57 -1.53 20.56 27.95
C SER A 57 -2.82 20.97 27.24
N LEU A 58 -3.63 20.00 26.82
CA LEU A 58 -4.90 20.24 26.12
C LEU A 58 -6.00 20.74 27.07
N SER A 59 -7.08 21.28 26.49
CA SER A 59 -8.25 21.74 27.26
C SER A 59 -8.86 20.62 28.09
N SER A 60 -9.57 20.97 29.17
CA SER A 60 -10.29 20.00 30.03
C SER A 60 -11.30 19.17 29.24
N TYR A 61 -11.95 19.77 28.24
CA TYR A 61 -12.90 19.11 27.35
C TYR A 61 -12.19 18.02 26.50
N ALA A 62 -11.07 18.34 25.85
CA ALA A 62 -10.32 17.37 25.06
C ALA A 62 -9.77 16.22 25.92
N ARG A 63 -9.32 16.51 27.16
CA ARG A 63 -8.84 15.49 28.12
C ARG A 63 -9.95 14.52 28.55
N GLN A 64 -11.20 14.96 28.61
CA GLN A 64 -12.33 14.10 28.96
C GLN A 64 -12.60 13.03 27.92
N TYR A 65 -12.36 13.33 26.62
CA TYR A 65 -12.49 12.37 25.52
C TYR A 65 -11.28 11.45 25.37
N LEU A 66 -10.06 11.95 25.63
CA LEU A 66 -8.81 11.20 25.46
C LEU A 66 -8.50 10.26 26.64
N GLY A 67 -9.23 10.37 27.75
CA GLY A 67 -8.98 9.59 28.96
C GLY A 67 -7.73 10.01 29.74
N ARG A 68 -7.49 9.39 30.90
CA ARG A 68 -6.27 9.59 31.68
C ARG A 68 -5.19 8.64 31.17
N MET A 69 -4.11 9.18 30.65
CA MET A 69 -2.91 8.41 30.33
C MET A 69 -2.12 8.09 31.61
N CYS A 70 -1.74 6.85 31.78
CA CYS A 70 -0.93 6.42 32.93
C CYS A 70 0.49 6.98 32.78
N LYS A 71 1.09 7.44 33.86
CA LYS A 71 2.49 7.82 33.91
C LYS A 71 3.35 6.53 33.76
N PRO A 72 4.38 6.52 32.90
CA PRO A 72 5.31 5.39 32.86
C PRO A 72 5.97 5.15 34.23
N GLU A 73 6.29 3.91 34.54
CA GLU A 73 6.96 3.55 35.79
C GLU A 73 8.43 4.04 35.77
N CYS A 74 8.63 5.31 36.17
CA CYS A 74 9.92 5.95 36.29
C CYS A 74 9.90 6.99 37.40
N ASP A 75 11.09 7.33 37.92
CA ASP A 75 11.20 8.36 38.94
C ASP A 75 10.90 9.72 38.33
N PHE A 76 11.62 10.10 37.28
CA PHE A 76 11.32 11.30 36.48
C PHE A 76 11.94 11.23 35.07
N ILE A 77 11.38 12.06 34.17
CA ILE A 77 11.97 12.38 32.88
C ILE A 77 12.01 13.91 32.75
N LYS A 78 13.20 14.49 32.52
CA LYS A 78 13.39 15.93 32.33
C LYS A 78 13.87 16.23 30.92
N GLY A 79 13.67 17.47 30.46
CA GLY A 79 14.19 17.95 29.19
C GLY A 79 13.53 17.33 27.93
N LEU A 80 12.41 16.58 28.08
CA LEU A 80 11.70 15.93 26.99
C LEU A 80 10.82 16.94 26.24
N PRO A 81 11.12 17.23 24.95
CA PRO A 81 10.25 18.02 24.06
C PRO A 81 9.00 17.24 23.63
N PRO A 82 8.09 17.87 22.84
CA PRO A 82 6.99 17.15 22.22
C PRO A 82 7.50 15.94 21.44
N ALA A 83 6.92 14.77 21.66
CA ALA A 83 7.35 13.52 21.06
C ALA A 83 6.37 13.04 20.01
N ILE A 84 6.89 12.61 18.86
CA ILE A 84 6.18 12.06 17.73
C ILE A 84 6.68 10.63 17.50
N ALA A 85 5.80 9.64 17.51
CA ALA A 85 6.15 8.27 17.19
C ALA A 85 5.74 7.90 15.77
N ILE A 86 6.59 7.14 15.08
CA ILE A 86 6.34 6.58 13.76
C ILE A 86 6.50 5.06 13.84
N GLU A 87 5.36 4.39 14.06
CA GLU A 87 5.28 2.94 14.19
C GLU A 87 4.98 2.27 12.84
N GLN A 88 5.21 0.95 12.76
CA GLN A 88 4.96 0.13 11.55
C GLN A 88 3.49 -0.19 11.29
N LYS A 89 2.59 0.10 12.22
CA LYS A 89 1.19 -0.29 12.08
C LYS A 89 0.52 0.41 10.91
N VAL A 90 -0.17 -0.34 10.06
CA VAL A 90 -1.01 0.21 8.99
C VAL A 90 -2.13 1.04 9.63
N ILE A 91 -2.04 2.34 9.48
CA ILE A 91 -2.89 3.32 10.20
C ILE A 91 -4.34 3.31 9.69
N SER A 92 -4.59 2.87 8.47
CA SER A 92 -5.93 3.00 7.90
C SER A 92 -6.52 1.67 7.42
N ARG A 93 -7.59 1.24 8.10
CA ARG A 93 -8.51 0.21 7.60
C ARG A 93 -9.52 0.76 6.58
N ASN A 94 -9.50 2.07 6.33
CA ASN A 94 -10.44 2.70 5.40
C ASN A 94 -10.11 2.30 3.95
N PRO A 95 -11.01 1.60 3.24
CA PRO A 95 -10.75 1.15 1.87
C PRO A 95 -10.69 2.29 0.84
N ARG A 96 -11.08 3.51 1.22
CA ARG A 96 -10.96 4.71 0.39
C ARG A 96 -9.60 5.41 0.52
N SER A 97 -8.82 5.11 1.57
CA SER A 97 -7.50 5.70 1.77
C SER A 97 -6.50 5.26 0.70
N THR A 98 -5.75 6.21 0.16
CA THR A 98 -4.72 6.00 -0.86
C THR A 98 -3.40 6.66 -0.44
N VAL A 99 -2.31 6.33 -1.13
CA VAL A 99 -1.03 7.02 -0.94
C VAL A 99 -1.21 8.54 -1.06
N GLY A 100 -1.93 9.01 -2.09
CA GLY A 100 -2.18 10.44 -2.30
C GLY A 100 -2.91 11.13 -1.16
N THR A 101 -3.92 10.46 -0.55
CA THR A 101 -4.66 11.03 0.60
C THR A 101 -3.87 10.96 1.89
N THR A 102 -3.06 9.91 2.09
CA THR A 102 -2.24 9.76 3.31
C THR A 102 -1.09 10.76 3.32
N THR A 103 -0.52 11.09 2.15
CA THR A 103 0.55 12.10 2.00
C THR A 103 0.04 13.53 1.85
N GLU A 104 -1.28 13.74 1.86
CA GLU A 104 -1.96 15.01 1.58
C GLU A 104 -1.74 15.56 0.17
N ILE A 105 -0.92 14.93 -0.67
CA ILE A 105 -0.65 15.39 -2.04
C ILE A 105 -1.95 15.51 -2.84
N TYR A 106 -2.88 14.57 -2.64
CA TYR A 106 -4.17 14.57 -3.33
C TYR A 106 -5.02 15.81 -3.00
N GLU A 107 -4.96 16.30 -1.78
CA GLU A 107 -5.69 17.51 -1.36
C GLU A 107 -5.15 18.75 -2.08
N TYR A 108 -3.82 18.87 -2.21
CA TYR A 108 -3.21 19.95 -2.99
C TYR A 108 -3.50 19.83 -4.49
N LEU A 109 -3.52 18.61 -5.04
CA LEU A 109 -3.92 18.38 -6.43
C LEU A 109 -5.36 18.84 -6.70
N ARG A 110 -6.30 18.50 -5.82
CA ARG A 110 -7.70 18.94 -5.93
C ARG A 110 -7.80 20.46 -5.99
N LEU A 111 -7.12 21.13 -5.06
CA LEU A 111 -7.08 22.61 -5.02
C LEU A 111 -6.45 23.18 -6.29
N LEU A 112 -5.38 22.57 -6.79
CA LEU A 112 -4.72 23.02 -8.03
C LEU A 112 -5.68 22.94 -9.22
N PHE A 113 -6.35 21.78 -9.42
CA PHE A 113 -7.32 21.58 -10.49
C PHE A 113 -8.55 22.49 -10.37
N ALA A 114 -9.01 22.75 -9.14
CA ALA A 114 -10.11 23.67 -8.90
C ALA A 114 -9.76 25.13 -9.21
N ARG A 115 -8.49 25.54 -9.13
CA ARG A 115 -8.04 26.93 -9.29
C ARG A 115 -7.57 27.27 -10.69
N ILE A 116 -6.83 26.36 -11.35
CA ILE A 116 -6.20 26.60 -12.66
C ILE A 116 -6.55 25.52 -13.70
N GLY A 117 -7.49 24.63 -13.41
CA GLY A 117 -7.89 23.57 -14.33
C GLY A 117 -8.76 24.12 -15.46
N HIS A 118 -8.45 23.73 -16.70
CA HIS A 118 -9.22 24.05 -17.90
C HIS A 118 -10.15 22.89 -18.27
N THR A 119 -11.42 23.18 -18.49
CA THR A 119 -12.42 22.18 -18.90
C THR A 119 -12.40 22.02 -20.42
N TYR A 120 -12.41 20.78 -20.90
CA TYR A 120 -12.47 20.44 -22.32
C TYR A 120 -13.73 19.63 -22.63
N SER A 121 -14.38 19.95 -23.77
CA SER A 121 -15.53 19.19 -24.22
C SER A 121 -15.12 17.76 -24.58
N PRO A 122 -15.84 16.73 -24.10
CA PRO A 122 -15.58 15.33 -24.48
C PRO A 122 -15.97 15.03 -25.93
N ILE A 123 -16.74 15.91 -26.61
CA ILE A 123 -17.21 15.75 -28.00
C ILE A 123 -16.19 16.31 -28.97
N SER A 124 -15.87 17.61 -28.84
CA SER A 124 -15.01 18.35 -29.79
C SER A 124 -13.54 18.37 -29.35
N GLY A 125 -13.26 18.15 -28.06
CA GLY A 125 -11.93 18.31 -27.48
C GLY A 125 -11.50 19.78 -27.30
N ASN A 126 -12.39 20.75 -27.60
CA ASN A 126 -12.11 22.16 -27.44
C ASN A 126 -12.25 22.58 -25.97
N GLU A 127 -11.50 23.62 -25.61
CA GLU A 127 -11.59 24.23 -24.29
C GLU A 127 -12.93 24.92 -24.09
N VAL A 128 -13.62 24.65 -22.98
CA VAL A 128 -14.86 25.29 -22.59
C VAL A 128 -14.52 26.53 -21.77
N LYS A 129 -14.87 27.69 -22.30
CA LYS A 129 -14.60 28.99 -21.66
C LYS A 129 -15.91 29.76 -21.43
N VAL A 130 -15.94 30.53 -20.35
CA VAL A 130 -16.91 31.61 -20.19
C VAL A 130 -16.30 32.80 -20.88
N HIS A 131 -16.90 33.22 -21.98
CA HIS A 131 -16.40 34.37 -22.70
C HIS A 131 -16.93 35.66 -22.08
N THR A 132 -16.04 36.64 -22.02
CA THR A 132 -16.35 38.01 -21.60
C THR A 132 -16.48 38.91 -22.82
N VAL A 133 -16.97 40.11 -22.59
CA VAL A 133 -16.97 41.13 -23.66
C VAL A 133 -15.57 41.44 -24.17
N GLU A 134 -14.57 41.39 -23.26
CA GLU A 134 -13.15 41.58 -23.61
C GLU A 134 -12.65 40.54 -24.60
N ASP A 135 -13.04 39.25 -24.43
CA ASP A 135 -12.64 38.15 -25.32
C ASP A 135 -13.17 38.38 -26.74
N VAL A 136 -14.39 38.95 -26.87
CA VAL A 136 -14.99 39.33 -28.17
C VAL A 136 -14.22 40.47 -28.79
N ILE A 137 -13.85 41.48 -28.00
CA ILE A 137 -13.05 42.61 -28.46
C ILE A 137 -11.67 42.13 -28.91
N GLU A 138 -11.03 41.26 -28.17
CA GLU A 138 -9.71 40.71 -28.50
C GLU A 138 -9.75 39.86 -29.78
N CYS A 139 -10.81 39.09 -29.98
CA CYS A 139 -11.05 38.37 -31.23
C CYS A 139 -11.12 39.33 -32.41
N THR A 140 -11.80 40.46 -32.25
CA THR A 140 -11.91 41.47 -33.35
C THR A 140 -10.56 42.13 -33.62
N ARG A 141 -9.70 42.35 -32.63
CA ARG A 141 -8.35 42.90 -32.77
C ARG A 141 -7.37 42.06 -33.58
N GLN A 142 -7.66 40.76 -33.72
CA GLN A 142 -6.83 39.84 -34.52
C GLN A 142 -6.95 40.10 -36.03
N TYR A 143 -7.96 40.87 -36.45
CA TYR A 143 -8.24 41.17 -37.83
C TYR A 143 -7.72 42.57 -38.22
N SER A 144 -7.40 42.73 -39.49
CA SER A 144 -6.89 43.99 -40.01
C SER A 144 -7.94 45.11 -39.91
N GLU A 145 -7.47 46.34 -39.66
CA GLU A 145 -8.32 47.53 -39.56
C GLU A 145 -9.15 47.73 -40.82
N GLY A 146 -10.44 48.03 -40.63
CA GLY A 146 -11.41 48.15 -41.74
C GLY A 146 -12.14 46.87 -42.12
N THR A 147 -11.76 45.68 -41.58
CA THR A 147 -12.50 44.44 -41.81
C THR A 147 -13.92 44.55 -41.26
N LYS A 148 -14.93 44.27 -42.11
CA LYS A 148 -16.34 44.37 -41.72
C LYS A 148 -16.79 43.13 -40.96
N PHE A 149 -17.54 43.31 -39.89
CA PHE A 149 -18.14 42.23 -39.13
C PHE A 149 -19.56 42.61 -38.66
N ALA A 150 -20.32 41.57 -38.27
CA ALA A 150 -21.64 41.74 -37.67
C ALA A 150 -21.66 41.07 -36.28
N VAL A 151 -22.29 41.74 -35.33
CA VAL A 151 -22.62 41.24 -34.00
C VAL A 151 -24.05 40.71 -34.07
N LEU A 152 -24.20 39.42 -33.75
CA LEU A 152 -25.44 38.67 -33.89
C LEU A 152 -25.82 38.06 -32.55
N SER A 153 -27.11 37.94 -32.31
CA SER A 153 -27.68 37.22 -31.15
C SER A 153 -28.56 36.08 -31.64
N PRO A 154 -28.43 34.84 -31.11
CA PRO A 154 -29.34 33.76 -31.47
C PRO A 154 -30.75 34.09 -31.04
N LEU A 155 -31.74 33.76 -31.90
CA LEU A 155 -33.16 33.94 -31.57
C LEU A 155 -33.56 33.00 -30.44
N THR A 156 -33.96 33.54 -29.29
CA THR A 156 -34.42 32.77 -28.15
C THR A 156 -35.94 32.75 -28.12
N LEU A 157 -36.57 31.58 -28.25
CA LEU A 157 -38.01 31.44 -28.09
C LEU A 157 -38.41 31.41 -26.62
N ILE A 158 -39.37 32.26 -26.26
CA ILE A 158 -40.05 32.23 -24.97
C ILE A 158 -41.06 31.08 -24.98
N GLU A 159 -41.12 30.31 -23.90
CA GLU A 159 -42.02 29.16 -23.75
C GLU A 159 -43.50 29.57 -24.08
N GLY A 160 -44.09 28.84 -25.01
CA GLY A 160 -45.47 29.13 -25.50
C GLY A 160 -45.60 30.13 -26.64
N ARG A 161 -44.50 30.67 -27.21
CA ARG A 161 -44.53 31.55 -28.40
C ARG A 161 -44.05 30.83 -29.65
N ASP A 162 -44.71 31.12 -30.79
CA ASP A 162 -44.23 30.67 -32.09
C ASP A 162 -43.19 31.64 -32.66
N ILE A 163 -42.44 31.20 -33.67
CA ILE A 163 -41.37 31.97 -34.30
C ILE A 163 -41.87 33.33 -34.81
N VAL A 164 -43.08 33.39 -35.43
CA VAL A 164 -43.66 34.61 -36.02
C VAL A 164 -43.99 35.63 -34.92
N THR A 165 -44.60 35.18 -33.84
CA THR A 165 -44.92 36.02 -32.68
C THR A 165 -43.65 36.57 -32.02
N GLN A 166 -42.60 35.71 -31.87
CA GLN A 166 -41.31 36.17 -31.32
C GLN A 166 -40.65 37.21 -32.23
N LEU A 167 -40.49 36.94 -33.52
CA LEU A 167 -39.90 37.87 -34.49
C LEU A 167 -40.69 39.17 -34.56
N SER A 168 -42.04 39.13 -34.45
CA SER A 168 -42.86 40.33 -34.37
C SER A 168 -42.62 41.12 -33.08
N SER A 169 -42.23 40.49 -32.01
CA SER A 169 -41.84 41.15 -30.77
C SER A 169 -40.47 41.83 -30.93
N GLU A 170 -39.52 41.17 -31.62
CA GLU A 170 -38.19 41.74 -31.91
C GLU A 170 -38.27 43.02 -32.78
N ILE A 171 -39.22 43.07 -33.76
CA ILE A 171 -39.46 44.30 -34.52
C ILE A 171 -39.91 45.48 -33.62
N LYS A 172 -40.75 45.17 -32.60
CA LYS A 172 -41.22 46.19 -31.65
C LYS A 172 -40.13 46.72 -30.75
N GLN A 173 -39.07 45.89 -30.52
CA GLN A 173 -37.88 46.29 -29.77
C GLN A 173 -36.87 47.10 -30.63
N GLY A 174 -37.12 47.20 -31.95
CA GLY A 174 -36.29 47.99 -32.86
C GLY A 174 -35.36 47.19 -33.78
N TYR A 175 -35.36 45.84 -33.68
CA TYR A 175 -34.56 45.01 -34.57
C TYR A 175 -35.28 44.85 -35.92
N SER A 176 -34.57 45.09 -37.03
CA SER A 176 -35.16 45.05 -38.34
C SER A 176 -34.66 43.92 -39.24
N ARG A 177 -33.56 43.24 -38.87
CA ARG A 177 -32.91 42.25 -39.72
C ARG A 177 -32.47 41.05 -38.93
N ILE A 178 -32.51 39.90 -39.57
CA ILE A 178 -31.93 38.63 -39.09
C ILE A 178 -30.86 38.16 -40.07
N PHE A 179 -29.98 37.31 -39.56
CA PHE A 179 -29.01 36.55 -40.32
C PHE A 179 -29.48 35.08 -40.36
N TYR A 180 -29.75 34.59 -41.57
CA TYR A 180 -30.24 33.25 -41.83
C TYR A 180 -29.58 32.69 -43.08
N LYS A 181 -29.06 31.50 -43.05
CA LYS A 181 -28.34 30.83 -44.16
C LYS A 181 -27.27 31.68 -44.83
N ASN A 182 -26.46 32.37 -44.02
CA ASN A 182 -25.38 33.28 -44.44
C ASN A 182 -25.83 34.55 -45.16
N GLU A 183 -27.11 34.95 -45.10
CA GLU A 183 -27.66 36.14 -45.68
C GLU A 183 -28.40 37.01 -44.65
N PHE A 184 -28.35 38.33 -44.87
CA PHE A 184 -29.12 39.27 -44.05
C PHE A 184 -30.50 39.50 -44.67
N VAL A 185 -31.55 39.09 -44.00
CA VAL A 185 -32.95 39.21 -44.44
C VAL A 185 -33.67 40.16 -43.49
N ARG A 186 -34.58 40.98 -44.03
CA ARG A 186 -35.51 41.78 -43.21
C ARG A 186 -36.48 40.87 -42.51
N ILE A 187 -36.77 41.15 -41.24
CA ILE A 187 -37.72 40.35 -40.46
C ILE A 187 -39.11 40.35 -41.11
N ASP A 188 -39.58 41.48 -41.62
CA ASP A 188 -40.88 41.59 -42.32
C ASP A 188 -40.95 40.64 -43.53
N ASP A 189 -39.90 40.60 -44.36
CA ASP A 189 -39.82 39.77 -45.55
C ASP A 189 -39.70 38.27 -45.19
N PHE A 190 -39.01 37.98 -44.07
CA PHE A 190 -38.88 36.62 -43.58
C PHE A 190 -40.22 36.07 -43.07
N ILE A 191 -40.97 36.84 -42.28
CA ILE A 191 -42.31 36.48 -41.77
C ILE A 191 -43.28 36.28 -42.90
N ALA A 192 -43.22 37.08 -44.00
CA ALA A 192 -44.07 36.95 -45.14
C ALA A 192 -43.85 35.68 -45.98
N ASN A 193 -42.71 35.03 -45.82
CA ASN A 193 -42.34 33.83 -46.58
C ASN A 193 -42.77 32.55 -45.85
N THR A 194 -44.02 32.15 -46.01
CA THR A 194 -44.62 30.99 -45.34
C THR A 194 -43.96 29.65 -45.66
N THR A 195 -43.37 29.53 -46.86
CA THR A 195 -42.64 28.27 -47.23
C THR A 195 -41.33 28.09 -46.46
N VAL A 196 -40.64 29.15 -46.14
CA VAL A 196 -39.41 29.12 -45.34
C VAL A 196 -39.75 28.82 -43.87
N LEU A 197 -40.80 29.44 -43.33
CA LEU A 197 -41.22 29.24 -41.94
C LEU A 197 -41.63 27.82 -41.59
N GLN A 198 -42.16 27.02 -42.54
CA GLN A 198 -42.54 25.61 -42.30
C GLN A 198 -41.35 24.66 -42.14
N SER A 199 -40.17 25.02 -42.60
CA SER A 199 -38.96 24.16 -42.59
C SER A 199 -37.79 24.76 -41.82
N VAL A 200 -37.97 25.84 -41.09
CA VAL A 200 -36.90 26.60 -40.44
C VAL A 200 -36.60 25.99 -39.04
N ASN A 201 -35.33 25.79 -38.76
CA ASN A 201 -34.87 25.53 -37.41
C ASN A 201 -34.54 26.86 -36.72
N VAL A 202 -35.09 27.09 -35.53
CA VAL A 202 -34.87 28.28 -34.71
C VAL A 202 -33.39 28.54 -34.46
N ALA A 203 -32.62 27.47 -34.27
CA ALA A 203 -31.17 27.53 -34.03
C ALA A 203 -30.37 28.18 -35.17
N ASP A 204 -30.95 28.27 -36.38
CA ASP A 204 -30.29 28.87 -37.56
C ASP A 204 -30.63 30.37 -37.73
N ILE A 205 -31.46 30.93 -36.86
CA ILE A 205 -31.88 32.33 -36.92
C ILE A 205 -31.09 33.16 -35.91
N PHE A 206 -30.45 34.22 -36.39
CA PHE A 206 -29.72 35.15 -35.53
C PHE A 206 -30.25 36.57 -35.76
N ILE A 207 -30.53 37.30 -34.69
CA ILE A 207 -30.92 38.72 -34.72
C ILE A 207 -29.67 39.54 -34.98
N LEU A 208 -29.71 40.47 -35.93
CA LEU A 208 -28.63 41.41 -36.16
C LEU A 208 -28.69 42.54 -35.13
N ILE A 209 -27.70 42.60 -34.25
CA ILE A 209 -27.57 43.66 -33.26
C ILE A 209 -26.84 44.85 -33.85
N ASP A 210 -25.66 44.65 -34.44
CA ASP A 210 -24.89 45.75 -35.04
C ASP A 210 -24.02 45.27 -36.22
N ARG A 211 -23.64 46.21 -37.09
CA ARG A 211 -22.66 45.99 -38.18
C ARG A 211 -21.56 47.01 -38.07
N MET A 212 -20.35 46.56 -37.94
CA MET A 212 -19.19 47.38 -37.63
C MET A 212 -18.01 47.05 -38.54
N SER A 213 -16.97 47.84 -38.46
CA SER A 213 -15.65 47.54 -39.00
C SER A 213 -14.61 47.61 -37.89
N VAL A 214 -13.62 46.77 -37.99
CA VAL A 214 -12.50 46.67 -37.00
C VAL A 214 -11.79 48.03 -36.96
N SER A 215 -11.72 48.65 -35.80
CA SER A 215 -10.96 49.85 -35.51
C SER A 215 -10.54 49.91 -34.07
N ASN A 216 -9.33 50.42 -33.80
CA ASN A 216 -8.79 50.60 -32.46
C ASN A 216 -9.19 51.94 -31.81
N ASN A 217 -10.13 52.69 -32.40
CA ASN A 217 -10.63 53.94 -31.84
C ASN A 217 -11.48 53.61 -30.58
N LYS A 218 -11.29 54.44 -29.52
CA LYS A 218 -12.06 54.31 -28.27
C LYS A 218 -13.57 54.30 -28.46
N ASP A 219 -14.09 55.15 -29.31
CA ASP A 219 -15.53 55.27 -29.57
C ASP A 219 -16.08 53.98 -30.23
N THR A 220 -15.31 53.37 -31.15
CA THR A 220 -15.68 52.11 -31.79
C THR A 220 -15.65 50.96 -30.83
N ILE A 221 -14.65 50.93 -29.95
CA ILE A 221 -14.55 49.89 -28.90
C ILE A 221 -15.72 50.02 -27.91
N SER A 222 -16.07 51.25 -27.47
CA SER A 222 -17.22 51.47 -26.59
C SER A 222 -18.52 51.01 -27.24
N ARG A 223 -18.74 51.35 -28.51
CA ARG A 223 -19.90 50.88 -29.26
C ARG A 223 -19.92 49.35 -29.42
N LEU A 224 -18.75 48.73 -29.64
CA LEU A 224 -18.64 47.27 -29.71
C LEU A 224 -18.99 46.64 -28.37
N THR A 225 -18.51 47.21 -27.27
CA THR A 225 -18.86 46.75 -25.90
C THR A 225 -20.36 46.74 -25.70
N ASP A 226 -21.04 47.86 -25.97
CA ASP A 226 -22.49 48.00 -25.82
C ASP A 226 -23.26 47.01 -26.72
N SER A 227 -22.78 46.82 -27.96
CA SER A 227 -23.41 45.90 -28.92
C SER A 227 -23.24 44.44 -28.51
N VAL A 228 -22.09 44.06 -27.97
CA VAL A 228 -21.81 42.70 -27.47
C VAL A 228 -22.59 42.41 -26.18
N GLU A 229 -22.67 43.38 -25.25
CA GLU A 229 -23.51 43.25 -24.05
C GLU A 229 -25.00 43.06 -24.44
N THR A 230 -25.46 43.84 -25.40
CA THR A 230 -26.83 43.68 -25.94
C THR A 230 -27.02 42.30 -26.58
N ALA A 231 -26.04 41.83 -27.36
CA ALA A 231 -26.09 40.50 -27.98
C ALA A 231 -26.14 39.35 -26.95
N PHE A 232 -25.35 39.46 -25.90
CA PHE A 232 -25.39 38.48 -24.80
C PHE A 232 -26.72 38.53 -24.03
N TYR A 233 -27.27 39.73 -23.82
CA TYR A 233 -28.55 39.87 -23.13
C TYR A 233 -29.69 39.23 -23.92
N GLU A 234 -29.84 39.60 -25.22
CA GLU A 234 -30.88 39.07 -26.09
C GLU A 234 -30.72 37.59 -26.42
N GLY A 235 -29.47 37.14 -26.57
CA GLY A 235 -29.12 35.75 -26.85
C GLY A 235 -29.08 34.86 -25.62
N ASN A 236 -29.60 35.29 -24.45
CA ASN A 236 -29.58 34.55 -23.21
C ASN A 236 -28.16 34.02 -22.85
N GLY A 237 -27.18 34.92 -23.03
CA GLY A 237 -25.79 34.65 -22.75
C GLY A 237 -24.96 34.19 -23.95
N SER A 238 -25.50 34.11 -25.14
CA SER A 238 -24.82 33.72 -26.38
C SER A 238 -24.70 34.86 -27.36
N CYS A 239 -23.55 34.99 -28.02
CA CYS A 239 -23.28 36.00 -29.05
C CYS A 239 -22.51 35.36 -30.20
N ARG A 240 -22.77 35.76 -31.43
CA ARG A 240 -22.07 35.32 -32.64
C ARG A 240 -21.49 36.51 -33.38
N ILE A 241 -20.23 36.40 -33.77
CA ILE A 241 -19.55 37.40 -34.63
C ILE A 241 -19.28 36.76 -35.99
N VAL A 242 -19.64 37.46 -37.05
CA VAL A 242 -19.39 37.00 -38.42
C VAL A 242 -18.57 38.05 -39.16
N PHE A 243 -17.39 37.66 -39.66
CA PHE A 243 -16.50 38.54 -40.43
C PHE A 243 -16.71 38.36 -41.94
N PHE A 244 -16.70 39.49 -42.66
CA PHE A 244 -16.91 39.52 -44.10
C PHE A 244 -15.65 39.97 -44.87
N PRO A 245 -15.44 39.48 -46.10
CA PRO A 245 -16.32 38.69 -46.95
C PRO A 245 -16.22 37.17 -46.76
N ALA A 246 -15.32 36.69 -45.92
CA ALA A 246 -15.02 35.25 -45.80
C ALA A 246 -16.08 34.44 -45.01
N ASN A 247 -17.10 35.13 -44.42
CA ASN A 247 -18.11 34.52 -43.55
C ASN A 247 -17.51 33.64 -42.43
N LEU A 248 -16.41 34.10 -41.80
CA LEU A 248 -15.83 33.43 -40.66
C LEU A 248 -16.69 33.66 -39.42
N VAL A 249 -17.12 32.61 -38.78
CA VAL A 249 -18.06 32.62 -37.67
C VAL A 249 -17.32 32.29 -36.37
N TYR A 250 -17.56 33.11 -35.33
CA TYR A 250 -17.08 32.88 -33.96
C TYR A 250 -18.27 32.96 -33.01
N ASP A 251 -18.45 31.90 -32.22
CA ASP A 251 -19.48 31.83 -31.21
C ASP A 251 -18.89 32.09 -29.82
N PHE A 252 -19.56 32.96 -29.08
CA PHE A 252 -19.19 33.33 -27.72
C PHE A 252 -20.36 33.03 -26.77
N SER A 253 -20.07 32.56 -25.58
CA SER A 253 -21.10 32.32 -24.57
C SER A 253 -20.59 32.79 -23.19
N THR A 254 -21.45 33.49 -22.46
CA THR A 254 -21.25 33.81 -21.04
C THR A 254 -21.62 32.64 -20.12
N LYS A 255 -22.18 31.56 -20.70
CA LYS A 255 -22.48 30.32 -20.00
C LYS A 255 -21.31 29.34 -20.19
N PHE A 256 -21.14 28.47 -19.22
CA PHE A 256 -20.10 27.43 -19.30
C PHE A 256 -20.66 26.24 -20.10
N GLU A 257 -20.77 26.42 -21.40
CA GLU A 257 -21.44 25.50 -22.34
C GLU A 257 -20.59 25.32 -23.61
N ALA A 258 -20.58 24.12 -24.16
CA ALA A 258 -19.98 23.78 -25.44
C ALA A 258 -20.66 22.55 -26.03
N ASP A 259 -20.73 22.44 -27.37
CA ASP A 259 -21.30 21.30 -28.11
C ASP A 259 -22.71 20.87 -27.63
N GLY A 260 -23.52 21.84 -27.18
CA GLY A 260 -24.87 21.58 -26.65
C GLY A 260 -24.91 20.97 -25.23
N MET A 261 -23.78 20.93 -24.56
CA MET A 261 -23.68 20.44 -23.16
C MET A 261 -23.36 21.61 -22.23
N THR A 262 -23.99 21.60 -21.05
CA THR A 262 -23.66 22.51 -19.95
C THR A 262 -22.64 21.85 -19.02
N PHE A 263 -21.58 22.57 -18.70
CA PHE A 263 -20.51 22.10 -17.86
C PHE A 263 -20.57 22.75 -16.47
N GLU A 264 -20.10 22.03 -15.49
CA GLU A 264 -19.90 22.57 -14.14
C GLU A 264 -18.52 23.23 -14.05
N LYS A 265 -18.44 24.45 -13.47
CA LYS A 265 -17.13 25.09 -13.22
C LYS A 265 -16.30 24.24 -12.25
N PRO A 266 -15.00 24.04 -12.53
CA PRO A 266 -14.13 23.29 -11.65
C PRO A 266 -14.20 23.80 -10.21
N ASN A 267 -14.48 22.92 -9.28
CA ASN A 267 -14.52 23.20 -7.86
C ASN A 267 -13.86 22.06 -7.07
N ASP A 268 -13.50 22.30 -5.82
CA ASP A 268 -12.78 21.36 -4.99
C ASP A 268 -13.54 20.03 -4.76
N ASN A 269 -14.86 20.07 -4.63
CA ASN A 269 -15.69 18.90 -4.44
C ASN A 269 -15.77 17.98 -5.65
N MET A 270 -15.65 18.53 -6.86
CA MET A 270 -15.66 17.79 -8.12
C MET A 270 -14.52 16.74 -8.19
N PHE A 271 -13.40 17.05 -7.56
CA PHE A 271 -12.22 16.18 -7.53
C PHE A 271 -12.10 15.34 -6.24
N SER A 272 -13.14 15.35 -5.38
CA SER A 272 -13.15 14.57 -4.16
C SER A 272 -13.95 13.29 -4.31
N PHE A 273 -13.29 12.14 -4.29
CA PHE A 273 -13.98 10.84 -4.27
C PHE A 273 -14.63 10.52 -2.91
N ASN A 274 -14.42 11.35 -1.89
CA ASN A 274 -15.11 11.26 -0.59
C ASN A 274 -16.37 12.13 -0.55
N SER A 275 -16.55 13.04 -1.51
CA SER A 275 -17.75 13.88 -1.68
C SER A 275 -18.72 13.24 -2.67
N PRO A 276 -20.05 13.24 -2.41
CA PRO A 276 -21.05 12.79 -3.39
C PRO A 276 -20.99 13.55 -4.71
N ALA A 277 -20.52 14.81 -4.69
CA ALA A 277 -20.37 15.64 -5.89
C ALA A 277 -19.27 15.16 -6.83
N GLY A 278 -18.19 14.57 -6.32
CA GLY A 278 -17.04 14.10 -7.11
C GLY A 278 -16.95 12.59 -7.24
N ALA A 279 -17.53 11.83 -6.32
CA ALA A 279 -17.48 10.38 -6.33
C ALA A 279 -18.22 9.77 -7.53
N CYS A 280 -17.63 8.71 -8.10
CA CYS A 280 -18.31 7.91 -9.10
C CYS A 280 -19.63 7.35 -8.53
N PRO A 281 -20.78 7.58 -9.19
CA PRO A 281 -22.08 7.17 -8.66
C PRO A 281 -22.29 5.65 -8.59
N GLU A 282 -21.51 4.85 -9.32
CA GLU A 282 -21.62 3.39 -9.34
C GLU A 282 -20.82 2.74 -8.22
N CYS A 283 -19.60 3.18 -7.98
CA CYS A 283 -18.74 2.62 -6.92
C CYS A 283 -18.64 3.52 -5.67
N GLU A 284 -19.34 4.65 -5.64
CA GLU A 284 -19.35 5.58 -4.49
C GLU A 284 -17.94 5.98 -4.00
N GLY A 285 -17.00 6.12 -4.92
CA GLY A 285 -15.61 6.49 -4.61
C GLY A 285 -14.71 5.33 -4.17
N TYR A 286 -15.17 4.07 -4.20
CA TYR A 286 -14.33 2.91 -3.87
C TYR A 286 -13.42 2.47 -5.03
N GLY A 287 -13.76 2.82 -6.27
CA GLY A 287 -13.03 2.41 -7.47
C GLY A 287 -13.24 0.93 -7.86
N LYS A 288 -13.93 0.16 -7.02
CA LYS A 288 -14.23 -1.26 -7.23
C LYS A 288 -15.69 -1.55 -6.93
N VAL A 289 -16.24 -2.52 -7.65
CA VAL A 289 -17.60 -3.04 -7.46
C VAL A 289 -17.57 -4.57 -7.30
N ILE A 290 -18.65 -5.15 -6.81
CA ILE A 290 -18.79 -6.61 -6.78
C ILE A 290 -19.29 -7.05 -8.17
N GLY A 291 -18.39 -7.59 -8.95
CA GLY A 291 -18.66 -8.06 -10.32
C GLY A 291 -18.15 -9.47 -10.58
N ILE A 292 -18.12 -9.86 -11.84
CA ILE A 292 -17.46 -11.09 -12.30
C ILE A 292 -15.96 -10.78 -12.39
N ASP A 293 -15.14 -11.51 -11.64
CA ASP A 293 -13.70 -11.28 -11.56
C ASP A 293 -12.99 -12.02 -12.71
N GLU A 294 -12.30 -11.26 -13.56
CA GLU A 294 -11.56 -11.81 -14.71
C GLU A 294 -10.55 -12.86 -14.27
N ASN A 295 -9.84 -12.64 -13.17
CA ASN A 295 -8.83 -13.57 -12.66
C ASN A 295 -9.45 -14.90 -12.16
N LEU A 296 -10.70 -14.87 -11.72
CA LEU A 296 -11.42 -16.09 -11.34
C LEU A 296 -11.98 -16.83 -12.57
N VAL A 297 -12.33 -16.10 -13.64
CA VAL A 297 -12.83 -16.67 -14.89
C VAL A 297 -11.67 -17.23 -15.72
N ILE A 298 -10.56 -16.49 -15.79
CA ILE A 298 -9.35 -16.86 -16.53
C ILE A 298 -8.16 -16.88 -15.55
N PRO A 299 -8.06 -17.96 -14.75
CA PRO A 299 -7.05 -18.05 -13.68
C PRO A 299 -5.62 -18.25 -14.20
N ASN A 300 -5.47 -18.70 -15.43
CA ASN A 300 -4.17 -18.86 -16.09
C ASN A 300 -4.25 -18.27 -17.50
N SER A 301 -3.71 -17.09 -17.67
CA SER A 301 -3.71 -16.40 -18.96
C SER A 301 -2.71 -16.98 -19.97
N SER A 302 -1.80 -17.87 -19.55
CA SER A 302 -0.88 -18.57 -20.42
C SER A 302 -1.56 -19.71 -21.23
N LEU A 303 -2.78 -20.07 -20.85
CA LEU A 303 -3.58 -21.04 -21.63
C LEU A 303 -4.33 -20.33 -22.75
N SER A 304 -4.52 -21.03 -23.85
CA SER A 304 -5.42 -20.60 -24.93
C SER A 304 -6.88 -20.94 -24.61
N VAL A 305 -7.83 -20.42 -25.40
CA VAL A 305 -9.24 -20.79 -25.27
C VAL A 305 -9.43 -22.30 -25.53
N TYR A 306 -8.68 -22.84 -26.49
CA TYR A 306 -8.72 -24.29 -26.82
C TYR A 306 -8.17 -25.15 -25.67
N ASP A 307 -7.13 -24.70 -24.98
CA ASP A 307 -6.54 -25.35 -23.80
C ASP A 307 -7.36 -25.16 -22.52
N GLY A 308 -8.48 -24.43 -22.60
CA GLY A 308 -9.42 -24.23 -21.49
C GLY A 308 -9.05 -23.10 -20.56
N CYS A 309 -8.58 -21.94 -21.04
CA CYS A 309 -8.30 -20.77 -20.19
C CYS A 309 -9.54 -20.27 -19.44
N VAL A 310 -10.76 -20.50 -20.02
CA VAL A 310 -12.03 -20.04 -19.43
C VAL A 310 -12.55 -21.08 -18.44
N GLN A 311 -12.25 -20.88 -17.16
CA GLN A 311 -12.56 -21.84 -16.08
C GLN A 311 -14.05 -22.12 -15.91
N CYS A 312 -14.93 -21.16 -16.17
CA CYS A 312 -16.38 -21.37 -16.04
C CYS A 312 -16.99 -22.25 -17.13
N TRP A 313 -16.25 -22.55 -18.20
CA TRP A 313 -16.66 -23.43 -19.28
C TRP A 313 -16.14 -24.87 -19.10
N HIS A 314 -15.60 -25.24 -17.94
CA HIS A 314 -15.12 -26.59 -17.66
C HIS A 314 -16.26 -27.53 -17.21
N GLY A 315 -16.06 -28.84 -17.47
CA GLY A 315 -17.00 -29.93 -17.13
C GLY A 315 -17.91 -30.37 -18.28
N GLU A 316 -18.53 -31.52 -18.16
CA GLU A 316 -19.29 -32.18 -19.25
C GLU A 316 -20.41 -31.29 -19.85
N LYS A 317 -21.19 -30.63 -18.98
CA LYS A 317 -22.32 -29.78 -19.42
C LYS A 317 -21.89 -28.39 -19.85
N LEU A 318 -20.91 -27.77 -19.14
CA LEU A 318 -20.50 -26.40 -19.40
C LEU A 318 -19.42 -26.34 -20.49
N GLY A 319 -18.68 -27.42 -20.74
CA GLY A 319 -17.68 -27.49 -21.80
C GLY A 319 -18.27 -27.34 -23.22
N MET A 320 -19.57 -27.45 -23.36
CA MET A 320 -20.26 -27.17 -24.64
C MET A 320 -20.10 -25.70 -25.05
N TRP A 321 -19.98 -24.76 -24.09
CA TRP A 321 -19.74 -23.34 -24.37
C TRP A 321 -18.40 -23.13 -25.07
N MET A 322 -17.34 -23.75 -24.56
CA MET A 322 -16.00 -23.68 -25.16
C MET A 322 -16.01 -24.26 -26.59
N LYS A 323 -16.61 -25.46 -26.78
CA LYS A 323 -16.67 -26.10 -28.09
C LYS A 323 -17.45 -25.25 -29.10
N GLU A 324 -18.57 -24.69 -28.68
CA GLU A 324 -19.40 -23.84 -29.55
C GLU A 324 -18.71 -22.49 -29.83
N PHE A 325 -18.04 -21.88 -28.86
CA PHE A 325 -17.21 -20.71 -29.10
C PHE A 325 -16.12 -20.98 -30.12
N CYS A 326 -15.34 -22.05 -29.96
CA CYS A 326 -14.26 -22.40 -30.89
C CYS A 326 -14.80 -22.67 -32.30
N ARG A 327 -15.98 -23.26 -32.42
CA ARG A 327 -16.65 -23.50 -33.72
C ARG A 327 -17.01 -22.19 -34.42
N ARG A 328 -17.60 -21.24 -33.70
CA ARG A 328 -18.01 -19.94 -34.26
C ARG A 328 -16.82 -18.99 -34.50
N ALA A 329 -15.82 -19.05 -33.67
CA ALA A 329 -14.62 -18.22 -33.70
C ALA A 329 -13.87 -18.29 -35.05
N ALA A 330 -14.00 -19.40 -35.77
CA ALA A 330 -13.41 -19.55 -37.10
C ALA A 330 -13.99 -18.57 -38.14
N ASN A 331 -15.24 -18.14 -37.98
CA ASN A 331 -15.87 -17.18 -38.90
C ASN A 331 -15.33 -15.75 -38.75
N ASP A 332 -14.82 -15.42 -37.54
CA ASP A 332 -14.30 -14.09 -37.19
C ASP A 332 -12.77 -14.06 -37.11
N ASN A 333 -12.09 -15.10 -37.64
CA ASN A 333 -10.62 -15.27 -37.56
C ASN A 333 -10.06 -15.10 -36.13
N PHE A 334 -10.78 -15.53 -35.11
CA PHE A 334 -10.32 -15.48 -33.73
C PHE A 334 -9.26 -16.56 -33.48
N PRO A 335 -8.06 -16.23 -32.90
CA PRO A 335 -6.96 -17.17 -32.73
C PRO A 335 -7.18 -18.05 -31.48
N ILE A 336 -7.91 -19.16 -31.61
CA ILE A 336 -8.28 -20.05 -30.49
C ILE A 336 -7.10 -20.73 -29.77
N PHE A 337 -5.93 -20.85 -30.43
CA PHE A 337 -4.71 -21.47 -29.89
C PHE A 337 -3.73 -20.47 -29.28
N THR A 338 -4.00 -19.18 -29.42
CA THR A 338 -3.13 -18.13 -28.85
C THR A 338 -3.40 -18.00 -27.34
N PRO A 339 -2.35 -17.95 -26.50
CA PRO A 339 -2.50 -17.69 -25.07
C PRO A 339 -3.28 -16.39 -24.79
N TYR A 340 -4.14 -16.41 -23.76
CA TYR A 340 -5.01 -15.27 -23.46
C TYR A 340 -4.26 -13.95 -23.27
N PHE A 341 -3.05 -13.97 -22.67
CA PHE A 341 -2.27 -12.76 -22.46
C PHE A 341 -1.77 -12.13 -23.77
N GLU A 342 -1.61 -12.90 -24.84
CA GLU A 342 -1.17 -12.44 -26.16
C GLU A 342 -2.31 -11.89 -27.03
N LEU A 343 -3.57 -12.16 -26.63
CA LEU A 343 -4.73 -11.66 -27.35
C LEU A 343 -4.78 -10.13 -27.30
N THR A 344 -5.10 -9.51 -28.42
CA THR A 344 -5.33 -8.06 -28.51
C THR A 344 -6.57 -7.66 -27.71
N ALA A 345 -6.70 -6.37 -27.37
CA ALA A 345 -7.86 -5.85 -26.64
C ALA A 345 -9.19 -6.15 -27.38
N THR A 346 -9.18 -6.08 -28.72
CA THR A 346 -10.33 -6.42 -29.56
C THR A 346 -10.67 -7.90 -29.49
N GLN A 347 -9.68 -8.78 -29.51
CA GLN A 347 -9.90 -10.23 -29.38
C GLN A 347 -10.38 -10.60 -27.97
N LYS A 348 -9.84 -9.98 -26.93
CA LYS A 348 -10.37 -10.15 -25.56
C LYS A 348 -11.84 -9.70 -25.49
N ALA A 349 -12.16 -8.54 -26.07
CA ALA A 349 -13.55 -8.08 -26.14
C ALA A 349 -14.47 -9.06 -26.87
N MET A 350 -14.03 -9.72 -27.94
CA MET A 350 -14.79 -10.78 -28.63
C MET A 350 -15.10 -11.95 -27.70
N LEU A 351 -14.14 -12.41 -26.92
CA LEU A 351 -14.33 -13.51 -25.98
C LEU A 351 -15.28 -13.13 -24.83
N TRP A 352 -15.17 -11.89 -24.33
CA TRP A 352 -15.99 -11.41 -23.22
C TRP A 352 -17.40 -11.01 -23.66
N HIS A 353 -17.56 -10.22 -24.72
CA HIS A 353 -18.81 -9.56 -25.08
C HIS A 353 -19.51 -10.19 -26.29
N GLY A 354 -18.85 -11.11 -26.99
CA GLY A 354 -19.39 -11.85 -28.13
C GLY A 354 -18.70 -11.55 -29.46
N LEU A 355 -18.78 -12.50 -30.36
CA LEU A 355 -18.18 -12.44 -31.68
C LEU A 355 -18.91 -11.44 -32.59
N PRO A 356 -18.22 -10.73 -33.50
CA PRO A 356 -18.86 -9.83 -34.47
C PRO A 356 -19.93 -10.50 -35.32
N SER A 357 -19.74 -11.77 -35.70
CA SER A 357 -20.70 -12.58 -36.44
C SER A 357 -21.99 -12.86 -35.67
N ASP A 358 -21.96 -12.79 -34.33
CA ASP A 358 -23.11 -13.06 -33.46
C ASP A 358 -23.92 -11.79 -33.11
N LYS A 359 -23.54 -10.59 -33.58
CA LYS A 359 -24.22 -9.31 -33.22
C LYS A 359 -25.71 -9.26 -33.59
N HIS A 360 -26.16 -10.01 -34.58
CA HIS A 360 -27.56 -10.10 -34.98
C HIS A 360 -28.35 -11.12 -34.15
N LEU A 361 -27.71 -11.93 -33.33
CA LEU A 361 -28.34 -12.90 -32.47
C LEU A 361 -28.79 -12.26 -31.15
N SER A 362 -29.84 -12.80 -30.56
CA SER A 362 -30.24 -12.40 -29.23
C SER A 362 -29.12 -12.73 -28.21
N GLN A 363 -29.04 -12.01 -27.13
CA GLN A 363 -28.03 -12.21 -26.09
C GLN A 363 -28.00 -13.64 -25.52
N ARG A 364 -29.12 -14.36 -25.60
CA ARG A 364 -29.22 -15.78 -25.18
C ARG A 364 -28.62 -16.75 -26.19
N GLU A 365 -28.53 -16.36 -27.45
CA GLU A 365 -28.00 -17.18 -28.54
C GLU A 365 -26.53 -16.93 -28.82
N GLN A 366 -25.99 -15.82 -28.27
CA GLN A 366 -24.58 -15.50 -28.33
C GLN A 366 -23.76 -16.45 -27.47
N VAL A 367 -22.52 -16.69 -27.88
CA VAL A 367 -21.57 -17.50 -27.12
C VAL A 367 -20.41 -16.64 -26.68
N SER A 368 -20.50 -16.15 -25.44
CA SER A 368 -19.48 -15.30 -24.82
C SER A 368 -19.45 -15.51 -23.31
N ILE A 369 -18.45 -14.98 -22.63
CA ILE A 369 -18.38 -15.03 -21.16
C ILE A 369 -19.57 -14.29 -20.55
N ASP A 370 -19.93 -13.11 -21.07
CA ASP A 370 -21.07 -12.33 -20.59
C ASP A 370 -22.40 -13.06 -20.81
N ALA A 371 -22.60 -13.67 -21.97
CA ALA A 371 -23.81 -14.47 -22.25
C ALA A 371 -23.91 -15.67 -21.29
N PHE A 372 -22.79 -16.32 -20.99
CA PHE A 372 -22.74 -17.39 -20.00
C PHE A 372 -23.19 -16.91 -18.62
N PHE A 373 -22.63 -15.80 -18.11
CA PHE A 373 -23.03 -15.28 -16.81
C PHE A 373 -24.43 -14.71 -16.79
N GLN A 374 -24.93 -14.21 -17.90
CA GLN A 374 -26.34 -13.83 -18.05
C GLN A 374 -27.27 -15.06 -17.90
N MET A 375 -26.97 -16.16 -18.56
CA MET A 375 -27.68 -17.43 -18.38
C MET A 375 -27.63 -17.90 -16.92
N VAL A 376 -26.47 -17.80 -16.26
CA VAL A 376 -26.32 -18.15 -14.82
C VAL A 376 -27.18 -17.24 -13.95
N LYS A 377 -27.22 -15.93 -14.21
CA LYS A 377 -28.08 -14.97 -13.50
C LYS A 377 -29.55 -15.25 -13.65
N GLU A 378 -30.03 -15.59 -14.86
CA GLU A 378 -31.44 -15.94 -15.11
C GLU A 378 -31.88 -17.20 -14.36
N ASN A 379 -30.95 -18.13 -14.13
CA ASN A 379 -31.20 -19.39 -13.42
C ASN A 379 -30.86 -19.37 -11.91
N GLN A 380 -30.70 -18.18 -11.30
CA GLN A 380 -30.33 -18.05 -9.87
C GLN A 380 -31.34 -18.64 -8.88
N HIS A 381 -32.58 -18.91 -9.31
CA HIS A 381 -33.56 -19.62 -8.51
C HIS A 381 -33.10 -21.02 -8.11
N LYS A 382 -32.20 -21.66 -8.87
CA LYS A 382 -31.56 -22.95 -8.58
C LYS A 382 -30.28 -22.77 -7.78
N ILE A 383 -30.11 -23.50 -6.66
CA ILE A 383 -28.97 -23.40 -5.74
C ILE A 383 -27.63 -23.55 -6.46
N GLN A 384 -27.52 -24.49 -7.40
CA GLN A 384 -26.29 -24.76 -8.16
C GLN A 384 -25.78 -23.52 -8.93
N TYR A 385 -26.67 -22.72 -9.52
CA TYR A 385 -26.30 -21.52 -10.26
C TYR A 385 -25.93 -20.36 -9.33
N ARG A 386 -26.53 -20.25 -8.13
CA ARG A 386 -26.12 -19.31 -7.10
C ARG A 386 -24.70 -19.62 -6.61
N VAL A 387 -24.40 -20.88 -6.34
CA VAL A 387 -23.06 -21.33 -5.93
C VAL A 387 -22.06 -21.09 -7.06
N LEU A 388 -22.44 -21.40 -8.31
CA LEU A 388 -21.59 -21.14 -9.47
C LEU A 388 -21.26 -19.66 -9.61
N LEU A 389 -22.26 -18.78 -9.54
CA LEU A 389 -22.06 -17.33 -9.62
C LEU A 389 -21.19 -16.81 -8.49
N SER A 390 -21.36 -17.29 -7.25
CA SER A 390 -20.59 -16.85 -6.10
C SER A 390 -19.09 -17.19 -6.22
N ARG A 391 -18.73 -18.25 -6.95
CA ARG A 391 -17.32 -18.64 -7.20
C ARG A 391 -16.57 -17.66 -8.08
N TYR A 392 -17.29 -16.96 -8.97
CA TYR A 392 -16.68 -16.02 -9.93
C TYR A 392 -16.93 -14.55 -9.58
N ARG A 393 -17.63 -14.27 -8.46
CA ARG A 393 -17.80 -12.92 -7.94
C ARG A 393 -16.59 -12.50 -7.11
N GLY A 394 -16.07 -11.33 -7.45
CA GLY A 394 -14.96 -10.70 -6.75
C GLY A 394 -15.10 -9.18 -6.73
N LYS A 395 -14.11 -8.53 -6.16
CA LYS A 395 -13.96 -7.07 -6.23
C LYS A 395 -13.30 -6.72 -7.55
N THR A 396 -14.07 -6.30 -8.53
CA THR A 396 -13.61 -5.90 -9.86
C THR A 396 -13.46 -4.39 -9.96
N ILE A 397 -12.66 -3.94 -10.90
CA ILE A 397 -12.53 -2.51 -11.21
C ILE A 397 -13.92 -1.99 -11.66
N CYS A 398 -14.31 -0.84 -11.15
CA CYS A 398 -15.59 -0.24 -11.53
C CYS A 398 -15.64 0.05 -13.04
N PRO A 399 -16.66 -0.43 -13.78
CA PRO A 399 -16.72 -0.26 -15.23
C PRO A 399 -16.96 1.20 -15.65
N LYS A 400 -17.51 2.05 -14.77
CA LYS A 400 -17.81 3.44 -15.08
C LYS A 400 -16.61 4.35 -14.89
N CYS A 401 -15.88 4.22 -13.77
CA CYS A 401 -14.73 5.07 -13.48
C CYS A 401 -13.37 4.41 -13.76
N HIS A 402 -13.33 3.14 -14.18
CA HIS A 402 -12.12 2.37 -14.45
C HIS A 402 -11.07 2.44 -13.31
N GLY A 403 -11.55 2.48 -12.05
CA GLY A 403 -10.68 2.54 -10.86
C GLY A 403 -10.28 3.94 -10.41
N THR A 404 -10.59 4.99 -11.16
CA THR A 404 -10.22 6.39 -10.82
C THR A 404 -11.02 6.95 -9.66
N ARG A 405 -12.15 6.33 -9.27
CA ARG A 405 -13.05 6.70 -8.16
C ARG A 405 -13.86 7.96 -8.38
N LEU A 406 -13.52 8.78 -9.37
CA LEU A 406 -14.17 10.04 -9.68
C LEU A 406 -15.26 9.89 -10.76
N ARG A 407 -16.12 10.89 -10.85
CA ARG A 407 -17.06 11.03 -11.96
C ARG A 407 -16.31 11.31 -13.27
N PRO A 408 -16.86 10.91 -14.44
CA PRO A 408 -16.24 11.21 -15.73
C PRO A 408 -16.00 12.71 -15.97
N GLU A 409 -16.84 13.59 -15.45
CA GLU A 409 -16.73 15.05 -15.59
C GLU A 409 -15.40 15.59 -15.04
N ALA A 410 -14.87 14.97 -13.97
CA ALA A 410 -13.57 15.33 -13.42
C ALA A 410 -12.40 15.06 -14.41
N THR A 411 -12.57 14.15 -15.36
CA THR A 411 -11.54 13.82 -16.37
C THR A 411 -11.50 14.84 -17.51
N TRP A 412 -12.54 15.64 -17.66
CA TRP A 412 -12.60 16.69 -18.67
C TRP A 412 -11.78 17.92 -18.30
N VAL A 413 -11.46 18.06 -17.02
CA VAL A 413 -10.62 19.16 -16.53
C VAL A 413 -9.15 18.76 -16.59
N LYS A 414 -8.32 19.58 -17.25
CA LYS A 414 -6.91 19.30 -17.50
C LYS A 414 -6.02 20.46 -17.09
N ILE A 415 -4.80 20.13 -16.69
CA ILE A 415 -3.67 21.06 -16.50
C ILE A 415 -2.50 20.50 -17.32
N GLY A 416 -1.86 21.32 -18.15
CA GLY A 416 -0.77 20.85 -19.01
C GLY A 416 -1.15 19.63 -19.87
N GLY A 417 -2.43 19.58 -20.32
CA GLY A 417 -2.97 18.50 -21.16
C GLY A 417 -3.37 17.22 -20.43
N MET A 418 -3.17 17.11 -19.09
CA MET A 418 -3.47 15.92 -18.30
C MET A 418 -4.56 16.17 -17.27
N SER A 419 -5.45 15.19 -17.09
CA SER A 419 -6.46 15.17 -16.03
C SER A 419 -5.86 14.71 -14.67
N ILE A 420 -6.57 15.01 -13.58
CA ILE A 420 -6.17 14.55 -12.24
C ILE A 420 -6.07 13.02 -12.16
N THR A 421 -6.96 12.31 -12.86
CA THR A 421 -7.01 10.84 -12.88
C THR A 421 -5.78 10.24 -13.57
N GLU A 422 -5.33 10.85 -14.66
CA GLU A 422 -4.10 10.43 -15.35
C GLU A 422 -2.84 10.71 -14.52
N LEU A 423 -2.83 11.81 -13.75
CA LEU A 423 -1.70 12.16 -12.90
C LEU A 423 -1.54 11.18 -11.72
N ILE A 424 -2.64 10.82 -11.04
CA ILE A 424 -2.56 9.92 -9.87
C ILE A 424 -2.19 8.47 -10.22
N GLU A 425 -2.31 8.07 -11.48
CA GLU A 425 -1.87 6.75 -11.97
C GLU A 425 -0.37 6.71 -12.33
N LYS A 426 0.27 7.87 -12.48
CA LYS A 426 1.73 7.92 -12.67
C LYS A 426 2.46 7.52 -11.40
N SER A 427 3.65 6.89 -11.56
CA SER A 427 4.56 6.73 -10.44
C SER A 427 5.01 8.10 -9.91
N VAL A 428 5.36 8.16 -8.63
CA VAL A 428 5.86 9.38 -7.97
C VAL A 428 7.04 9.98 -8.76
N ASP A 429 7.95 9.14 -9.29
CA ASP A 429 9.07 9.59 -10.12
C ASP A 429 8.62 10.30 -11.39
N ASN A 430 7.69 9.69 -12.12
CA ASN A 430 7.17 10.26 -13.36
C ASN A 430 6.29 11.49 -13.08
N LEU A 431 5.56 11.50 -11.98
CA LEU A 431 4.73 12.62 -11.55
C LEU A 431 5.60 13.83 -11.19
N LYS A 432 6.68 13.61 -10.42
CA LYS A 432 7.64 14.67 -10.08
C LYS A 432 8.26 15.27 -11.34
N THR A 433 8.73 14.42 -12.27
CA THR A 433 9.29 14.86 -13.55
C THR A 433 8.28 15.69 -14.36
N TRP A 434 7.00 15.31 -14.33
CA TRP A 434 5.95 16.04 -15.01
C TRP A 434 5.74 17.43 -14.40
N PHE A 435 5.71 17.54 -13.05
CA PHE A 435 5.59 18.83 -12.36
C PHE A 435 6.80 19.74 -12.58
N ASP A 436 8.01 19.18 -12.63
CA ASP A 436 9.24 19.94 -12.88
C ASP A 436 9.28 20.53 -14.31
N ASN A 437 8.59 19.88 -15.27
CA ASN A 437 8.49 20.32 -16.65
C ASN A 437 7.20 21.15 -16.93
N LEU A 438 6.32 21.33 -15.94
CA LEU A 438 5.08 22.07 -16.12
C LEU A 438 5.35 23.57 -16.28
N VAL A 439 4.99 24.10 -17.43
CA VAL A 439 5.09 25.54 -17.73
C VAL A 439 3.72 26.16 -17.55
N LEU A 440 3.59 27.11 -16.64
CA LEU A 440 2.42 27.94 -16.41
C LEU A 440 2.75 29.42 -16.70
N GLU A 441 1.80 30.13 -17.28
CA GLU A 441 1.98 31.53 -17.68
C GLU A 441 1.09 32.48 -16.86
N GLY A 442 1.47 33.73 -16.82
CA GLY A 442 0.66 34.86 -16.30
C GLY A 442 0.19 34.66 -14.86
N ASN A 443 -1.14 34.78 -14.65
CA ASN A 443 -1.78 34.71 -13.33
C ASN A 443 -1.83 33.26 -12.78
N GLU A 444 -1.89 32.25 -13.64
CA GLU A 444 -1.93 30.85 -13.20
C GLU A 444 -0.70 30.48 -12.42
N LYS A 445 0.47 30.93 -12.86
CA LYS A 445 1.75 30.72 -12.15
C LYS A 445 1.71 31.26 -10.72
N LYS A 446 1.15 32.49 -10.53
CA LYS A 446 1.06 33.09 -9.19
C LYS A 446 0.07 32.34 -8.28
N ILE A 447 -1.05 31.88 -8.84
CA ILE A 447 -2.07 31.15 -8.09
C ILE A 447 -1.53 29.77 -7.67
N ALA A 448 -0.81 29.11 -8.58
CA ALA A 448 -0.32 27.76 -8.40
C ALA A 448 0.98 27.67 -7.56
N GLU A 449 1.76 28.74 -7.46
CA GLU A 449 3.12 28.73 -6.90
C GLU A 449 3.24 28.00 -5.54
N ARG A 450 2.38 28.36 -4.59
CA ARG A 450 2.38 27.74 -3.26
C ARG A 450 1.94 26.25 -3.32
N LEU A 451 0.92 25.95 -4.12
CA LEU A 451 0.41 24.58 -4.26
C LEU A 451 1.46 23.68 -4.92
N LEU A 452 2.12 24.17 -5.97
CA LEU A 452 3.20 23.45 -6.65
C LEU A 452 4.39 23.20 -5.72
N HIS A 453 4.76 24.19 -4.90
CA HIS A 453 5.82 24.00 -3.92
C HIS A 453 5.50 22.87 -2.94
N GLU A 454 4.28 22.84 -2.39
CA GLU A 454 3.84 21.81 -1.46
C GLU A 454 3.79 20.40 -2.13
N ILE A 455 3.27 20.33 -3.37
CA ILE A 455 3.21 19.07 -4.12
C ILE A 455 4.61 18.55 -4.42
N THR A 456 5.48 19.42 -4.99
CA THR A 456 6.82 19.00 -5.41
C THR A 456 7.72 18.63 -4.25
N SER A 457 7.61 19.32 -3.11
CA SER A 457 8.34 19.00 -1.88
C SER A 457 7.93 17.62 -1.33
N ARG A 458 6.63 17.33 -1.25
CA ARG A 458 6.14 16.03 -0.78
C ARG A 458 6.49 14.89 -1.73
N LEU A 459 6.44 15.13 -3.05
CA LEU A 459 6.90 14.16 -4.04
C LEU A 459 8.40 13.88 -3.89
N GLN A 460 9.21 14.92 -3.64
CA GLN A 460 10.63 14.77 -3.37
C GLN A 460 10.89 13.92 -2.13
N PHE A 461 10.18 14.17 -1.02
CA PHE A 461 10.32 13.35 0.18
C PHE A 461 9.96 11.88 -0.07
N LEU A 462 8.92 11.59 -0.88
CA LEU A 462 8.60 10.22 -1.25
C LEU A 462 9.73 9.55 -2.06
N GLN A 463 10.40 10.28 -2.95
CA GLN A 463 11.57 9.78 -3.68
C GLN A 463 12.75 9.53 -2.75
N ASP A 464 13.01 10.45 -1.82
CA ASP A 464 14.13 10.38 -0.88
C ASP A 464 14.02 9.19 0.08
N VAL A 465 12.79 8.76 0.42
CA VAL A 465 12.56 7.52 1.21
C VAL A 465 12.44 6.25 0.36
N GLY A 466 12.76 6.32 -0.94
CA GLY A 466 12.76 5.16 -1.84
C GLY A 466 11.37 4.68 -2.29
N LEU A 467 10.34 5.54 -2.24
CA LEU A 467 8.96 5.23 -2.65
C LEU A 467 8.58 5.78 -4.03
N GLY A 468 9.55 6.15 -4.86
CA GLY A 468 9.35 6.72 -6.18
C GLY A 468 8.56 5.85 -7.16
N TYR A 469 8.54 4.54 -6.96
CA TYR A 469 7.79 3.58 -7.77
C TYR A 469 6.28 3.53 -7.47
N LEU A 470 5.81 4.06 -6.34
CA LEU A 470 4.40 4.05 -5.96
C LEU A 470 3.58 5.00 -6.83
N THR A 471 2.28 4.70 -6.98
CA THR A 471 1.28 5.61 -7.56
C THR A 471 0.43 6.24 -6.46
N LEU A 472 -0.06 7.46 -6.67
CA LEU A 472 -0.90 8.13 -5.67
C LEU A 472 -2.26 7.45 -5.48
N ASN A 473 -2.76 6.74 -6.50
CA ASN A 473 -4.03 6.00 -6.43
C ASN A 473 -3.92 4.64 -5.71
N ARG A 474 -2.70 4.19 -5.37
CA ARG A 474 -2.52 2.89 -4.69
C ARG A 474 -3.22 2.90 -3.32
N PRO A 475 -4.12 1.92 -3.04
CA PRO A 475 -4.83 1.85 -1.76
C PRO A 475 -3.87 1.60 -0.58
N SER A 476 -4.07 2.33 0.53
CA SER A 476 -3.18 2.25 1.71
C SER A 476 -3.16 0.85 2.35
N ASN A 477 -4.25 0.09 2.25
CA ASN A 477 -4.33 -1.28 2.77
C ASN A 477 -3.55 -2.33 1.94
N THR A 478 -2.97 -1.94 0.81
CA THR A 478 -2.11 -2.80 -0.03
C THR A 478 -0.62 -2.55 0.21
N LEU A 479 -0.29 -1.59 1.06
CA LEU A 479 1.08 -1.24 1.40
C LEU A 479 1.66 -2.25 2.39
N SER A 480 2.96 -2.50 2.29
CA SER A 480 3.70 -3.20 3.33
C SER A 480 3.85 -2.32 4.59
N GLY A 481 4.20 -2.92 5.72
CA GLY A 481 4.46 -2.18 6.96
C GLY A 481 5.51 -1.10 6.79
N GLY A 482 6.63 -1.42 6.15
CA GLY A 482 7.71 -0.48 5.87
C GLY A 482 7.32 0.63 4.87
N GLU A 483 6.56 0.33 3.81
CA GLU A 483 6.01 1.35 2.90
C GLU A 483 5.11 2.33 3.66
N SER A 484 4.22 1.81 4.51
CA SER A 484 3.29 2.62 5.32
C SER A 484 4.03 3.54 6.29
N GLN A 485 5.05 3.02 6.96
CA GLN A 485 5.88 3.78 7.89
C GLN A 485 6.64 4.91 7.19
N ARG A 486 7.23 4.65 6.03
CA ARG A 486 7.94 5.67 5.23
C ARG A 486 6.99 6.75 4.71
N ILE A 487 5.76 6.40 4.32
CA ILE A 487 4.74 7.38 3.96
C ILE A 487 4.43 8.29 5.16
N ASN A 488 4.28 7.73 6.36
CA ASN A 488 4.07 8.53 7.56
C ASN A 488 5.27 9.42 7.89
N LEU A 489 6.49 8.93 7.67
CA LEU A 489 7.70 9.73 7.82
C LEU A 489 7.69 10.95 6.88
N THR A 490 7.32 10.77 5.61
CA THR A 490 7.25 11.88 4.64
C THR A 490 6.18 12.91 4.99
N THR A 491 5.05 12.46 5.53
CA THR A 491 3.98 13.38 6.00
C THR A 491 4.46 14.25 7.15
N ASN A 492 5.18 13.66 8.10
CA ASN A 492 5.74 14.40 9.24
C ASN A 492 6.87 15.36 8.83
N LEU A 493 7.70 15.01 7.84
CA LEU A 493 8.70 15.90 7.24
C LEU A 493 8.04 17.14 6.62
N GLY A 494 6.94 16.97 5.92
CA GLY A 494 6.16 18.07 5.33
C GLY A 494 5.57 19.04 6.36
N SER A 495 5.40 18.62 7.63
CA SER A 495 4.86 19.46 8.70
C SER A 495 5.87 20.49 9.27
N SER A 496 7.15 20.41 8.90
CA SER A 496 8.23 21.34 9.31
C SER A 496 8.30 21.62 10.83
N LEU A 497 7.99 20.63 11.66
CA LEU A 497 8.09 20.77 13.12
C LEU A 497 9.55 20.84 13.55
N VAL A 498 9.87 21.83 14.38
CA VAL A 498 11.23 22.11 14.86
C VAL A 498 11.30 21.89 16.36
N GLY A 499 12.43 21.38 16.86
CA GLY A 499 12.69 21.21 18.30
C GLY A 499 11.87 20.10 18.96
N SER A 500 11.41 19.12 18.19
CA SER A 500 10.64 17.95 18.62
C SER A 500 11.53 16.71 18.77
N VAL A 501 11.00 15.67 19.41
CA VAL A 501 11.60 14.32 19.42
C VAL A 501 10.83 13.43 18.48
N TYR A 502 11.51 12.86 17.48
CA TYR A 502 10.99 11.83 16.60
C TYR A 502 11.48 10.48 17.09
N ILE A 503 10.56 9.54 17.32
CA ILE A 503 10.86 8.17 17.74
C ILE A 503 10.35 7.23 16.64
N LEU A 504 11.29 6.50 16.00
CA LEU A 504 10.99 5.60 14.89
C LEU A 504 11.29 4.15 15.30
N ASP A 505 10.40 3.23 14.88
CA ASP A 505 10.54 1.80 15.15
C ASP A 505 10.97 1.08 13.89
N GLU A 506 12.22 0.62 13.86
CA GLU A 506 12.83 -0.17 12.78
C GLU A 506 12.50 0.36 11.36
N PRO A 507 12.83 1.61 11.01
CA PRO A 507 12.46 2.21 9.74
C PRO A 507 13.17 1.60 8.52
N SER A 508 14.23 0.80 8.70
CA SER A 508 14.97 0.10 7.64
C SER A 508 14.28 -1.18 7.16
N ILE A 509 13.19 -1.62 7.80
CA ILE A 509 12.53 -2.89 7.46
C ILE A 509 12.18 -2.99 5.97
N GLY A 510 12.61 -4.11 5.36
CA GLY A 510 12.34 -4.42 3.95
C GLY A 510 13.05 -3.47 2.97
N LEU A 511 14.06 -2.70 3.44
CA LEU A 511 14.91 -1.88 2.60
C LEU A 511 16.13 -2.66 2.11
N HIS A 512 16.51 -2.38 0.88
CA HIS A 512 17.82 -2.70 0.36
C HIS A 512 18.83 -1.64 0.84
N SER A 513 20.10 -1.99 1.03
CA SER A 513 21.16 -1.07 1.50
C SER A 513 21.18 0.27 0.76
N ARG A 514 20.97 0.27 -0.57
CA ARG A 514 20.83 1.51 -1.35
C ARG A 514 19.70 2.43 -0.84
N ASP A 515 18.59 1.85 -0.44
CA ASP A 515 17.43 2.63 0.03
C ASP A 515 17.60 3.01 1.51
N THR A 516 18.39 2.24 2.28
CA THR A 516 18.83 2.58 3.66
C THR A 516 19.69 3.85 3.65
N ASP A 517 20.62 4.00 2.69
CA ASP A 517 21.41 5.23 2.53
C ASP A 517 20.52 6.47 2.33
N LYS A 518 19.46 6.36 1.53
CA LYS A 518 18.49 7.45 1.35
C LYS A 518 17.73 7.76 2.63
N LEU A 519 17.31 6.73 3.37
CA LEU A 519 16.65 6.91 4.65
C LEU A 519 17.54 7.62 5.66
N ILE A 520 18.83 7.25 5.75
CA ILE A 520 19.82 7.93 6.60
C ILE A 520 19.91 9.42 6.25
N HIS A 521 19.93 9.75 4.96
CA HIS A 521 19.92 11.16 4.53
C HIS A 521 18.70 11.90 5.05
N VAL A 522 17.52 11.31 4.92
CA VAL A 522 16.26 11.89 5.41
C VAL A 522 16.26 12.08 6.94
N LEU A 523 16.76 11.10 7.70
CA LEU A 523 16.88 11.22 9.17
C LEU A 523 17.85 12.32 9.56
N ARG A 524 18.94 12.52 8.80
CA ARG A 524 19.88 13.62 8.97
C ARG A 524 19.27 15.00 8.65
N GLU A 525 18.41 15.09 7.61
CA GLU A 525 17.67 16.31 7.32
C GLU A 525 16.70 16.67 8.45
N LEU A 526 15.99 15.69 9.03
CA LEU A 526 15.17 15.91 10.24
C LEU A 526 16.01 16.46 11.41
N GLN A 527 17.21 15.91 11.62
CA GLN A 527 18.12 16.37 12.66
C GLN A 527 18.58 17.83 12.44
N LYS A 528 18.91 18.21 11.19
CA LYS A 528 19.32 19.59 10.82
C LYS A 528 18.25 20.63 11.17
N LEU A 529 16.99 20.26 11.26
CA LEU A 529 15.89 21.09 11.73
C LEU A 529 15.85 21.25 13.27
N HIS A 530 16.95 20.96 13.96
CA HIS A 530 17.04 20.98 15.42
C HIS A 530 16.07 20.00 16.12
N ASN A 531 15.76 18.89 15.47
CA ASN A 531 15.01 17.81 16.10
C ASN A 531 15.96 16.77 16.70
N THR A 532 15.50 16.09 17.75
CA THR A 532 16.16 14.91 18.30
C THR A 532 15.53 13.69 17.60
N VAL A 533 16.34 12.91 16.89
CA VAL A 533 15.88 11.73 16.17
C VAL A 533 16.33 10.49 16.90
N ILE A 534 15.39 9.74 17.46
CA ILE A 534 15.62 8.47 18.17
C ILE A 534 15.10 7.35 17.31
N VAL A 535 15.95 6.39 16.97
CA VAL A 535 15.60 5.25 16.13
C VAL A 535 15.88 3.97 16.90
N VAL A 536 14.88 3.10 17.01
CA VAL A 536 15.06 1.72 17.47
C VAL A 536 15.48 0.90 16.28
N GLU A 537 16.70 0.37 16.24
CA GLU A 537 17.26 -0.27 15.05
C GLU A 537 18.27 -1.37 15.33
N HIS A 538 18.43 -2.23 14.30
CA HIS A 538 19.39 -3.33 14.26
C HIS A 538 20.27 -3.30 13.01
N ASP A 539 19.96 -2.41 12.06
CA ASP A 539 20.72 -2.27 10.83
C ASP A 539 22.07 -1.62 11.06
N GLU A 540 23.13 -2.25 10.55
CA GLU A 540 24.51 -1.79 10.76
C GLU A 540 24.77 -0.42 10.15
N GLU A 541 24.23 -0.14 8.97
CA GLU A 541 24.44 1.12 8.24
C GLU A 541 23.83 2.28 9.04
N ILE A 542 22.63 2.10 9.59
CA ILE A 542 21.95 3.10 10.43
C ILE A 542 22.69 3.29 11.76
N MET A 543 23.15 2.21 12.40
CA MET A 543 23.92 2.30 13.64
C MET A 543 25.24 3.06 13.42
N ARG A 544 25.97 2.75 12.33
CA ARG A 544 27.23 3.47 11.99
C ARG A 544 27.00 4.93 11.63
N ALA A 545 25.82 5.27 11.11
CA ALA A 545 25.46 6.65 10.79
C ALA A 545 24.99 7.47 12.00
N ALA A 546 24.74 6.87 13.17
CA ALA A 546 24.25 7.56 14.36
C ALA A 546 25.34 8.44 15.02
N ASP A 547 24.92 9.52 15.69
CA ASP A 547 25.82 10.33 16.54
C ASP A 547 26.00 9.71 17.92
N TYR A 548 24.99 8.98 18.40
CA TYR A 548 24.96 8.41 19.73
C TYR A 548 24.25 7.05 19.72
N LEU A 549 24.83 6.08 20.37
CA LEU A 549 24.28 4.73 20.49
C LEU A 549 23.92 4.42 21.93
N VAL A 550 22.77 3.79 22.13
CA VAL A 550 22.32 3.25 23.41
C VAL A 550 22.02 1.76 23.19
N ASP A 551 22.83 0.89 23.80
CA ASP A 551 22.63 -0.55 23.71
C ASP A 551 21.95 -1.08 24.97
N VAL A 552 20.80 -1.75 24.78
CA VAL A 552 19.98 -2.31 25.84
C VAL A 552 20.17 -3.82 25.85
N GLY A 553 20.65 -4.36 26.96
CA GLY A 553 20.99 -5.78 27.06
C GLY A 553 21.15 -6.23 28.51
N PRO A 554 22.09 -7.19 28.78
CA PRO A 554 22.92 -7.92 27.79
C PRO A 554 22.13 -8.90 26.92
N ASP A 555 21.09 -9.55 27.48
CA ASP A 555 20.28 -10.58 26.82
C ASP A 555 18.79 -10.16 26.75
N ALA A 556 17.93 -11.11 26.40
CA ALA A 556 16.51 -10.94 26.28
C ALA A 556 15.71 -11.13 27.57
N GLY A 557 14.54 -10.54 27.68
CA GLY A 557 13.59 -10.76 28.77
C GLY A 557 14.13 -10.35 30.14
N ARG A 558 14.12 -11.27 31.14
CA ARG A 558 14.60 -11.00 32.51
C ARG A 558 16.12 -10.80 32.60
N LEU A 559 16.87 -11.34 31.66
CA LEU A 559 18.32 -11.16 31.58
C LEU A 559 18.71 -9.84 30.89
N GLY A 560 17.76 -9.20 30.21
CA GLY A 560 17.91 -7.88 29.60
C GLY A 560 17.51 -6.74 30.53
N GLY A 561 17.19 -5.60 29.95
CA GLY A 561 16.64 -4.42 30.62
C GLY A 561 17.68 -3.52 31.30
N GLU A 562 18.96 -3.67 30.99
CA GLU A 562 20.08 -2.83 31.47
C GLU A 562 20.70 -2.08 30.30
N ILE A 563 21.31 -0.92 30.55
CA ILE A 563 22.14 -0.23 29.55
C ILE A 563 23.53 -0.86 29.62
N VAL A 564 23.92 -1.57 28.58
CA VAL A 564 25.24 -2.22 28.48
C VAL A 564 26.27 -1.34 27.79
N PHE A 565 25.81 -0.38 26.98
CA PHE A 565 26.67 0.65 26.37
C PHE A 565 25.86 1.94 26.12
N GLU A 566 26.49 3.08 26.36
CA GLU A 566 26.06 4.40 25.93
C GLU A 566 27.26 5.24 25.50
N GLY A 567 27.21 5.88 24.34
CA GLY A 567 28.35 6.68 23.85
C GLY A 567 28.26 7.02 22.37
N SER A 568 29.27 7.69 21.84
CA SER A 568 29.38 7.96 20.41
C SER A 568 29.86 6.73 19.65
N ILE A 569 29.54 6.67 18.36
CA ILE A 569 30.04 5.61 17.47
C ILE A 569 31.56 5.74 17.28
N GLU A 570 32.09 6.97 17.28
CA GLU A 570 33.52 7.20 17.21
C GLU A 570 34.26 6.58 18.39
N ASP A 571 33.70 6.64 19.61
CA ASP A 571 34.28 6.00 20.79
C ASP A 571 34.35 4.46 20.65
N ILE A 572 33.35 3.85 20.02
CA ILE A 572 33.38 2.40 19.74
C ILE A 572 34.46 2.04 18.74
N LEU A 573 34.55 2.78 17.63
CA LEU A 573 35.52 2.50 16.56
C LEU A 573 36.95 2.78 16.99
N ASN A 574 37.18 3.82 17.82
CA ASN A 574 38.51 4.12 18.37
C ASN A 574 38.95 3.08 19.40
N GLN A 575 38.05 2.50 20.19
CA GLN A 575 38.37 1.41 21.12
C GLN A 575 38.87 0.14 20.41
N SER A 576 38.46 -0.09 19.15
CA SER A 576 38.96 -1.21 18.35
C SER A 576 40.36 -0.99 17.79
N ALA A 577 40.81 0.25 17.64
CA ALA A 577 42.16 0.57 17.12
C ALA A 577 43.26 0.38 18.17
N ASP A 578 42.93 0.48 19.47
CA ASP A 578 43.85 0.30 20.59
C ASP A 578 43.87 -1.18 21.09
N GLN A 579 44.37 -2.09 20.27
CA GLN A 579 44.48 -3.52 20.57
C GLN A 579 45.45 -3.91 21.73
N GLN A 580 45.98 -2.96 22.51
CA GLN A 580 46.98 -3.22 23.54
C GLN A 580 46.58 -2.95 25.00
N SER A 581 45.29 -2.73 25.28
CA SER A 581 44.92 -2.55 26.70
C SER A 581 44.05 -3.71 27.18
N ASP A 582 44.43 -4.30 28.34
CA ASP A 582 43.64 -5.22 29.19
C ASP A 582 42.32 -4.54 29.63
N LYS A 583 41.38 -4.30 28.70
CA LYS A 583 40.05 -3.79 29.03
C LYS A 583 39.08 -4.94 29.23
N PRO A 584 38.13 -4.81 30.18
CA PRO A 584 37.17 -5.87 30.48
C PRO A 584 36.35 -6.18 29.22
N GLU A 585 36.10 -7.48 29.00
CA GLU A 585 35.18 -7.97 27.98
C GLU A 585 33.87 -7.16 28.05
N THR A 586 33.50 -6.48 26.96
CA THR A 586 32.24 -5.73 26.92
C THR A 586 31.08 -6.72 26.84
N ASN A 587 30.10 -6.61 27.74
CA ASN A 587 28.90 -7.42 27.74
C ASN A 587 27.92 -7.02 26.60
N SER A 588 28.32 -6.07 25.73
CA SER A 588 27.51 -5.62 24.60
C SER A 588 27.77 -6.46 23.35
N HIS A 589 26.78 -7.24 22.95
CA HIS A 589 26.81 -7.96 21.68
C HIS A 589 26.93 -7.01 20.49
N THR A 590 26.25 -5.87 20.53
CA THR A 590 26.31 -4.86 19.48
C THR A 590 27.72 -4.33 19.27
N VAL A 591 28.40 -3.93 20.34
CA VAL A 591 29.76 -3.42 20.26
C VAL A 591 30.73 -4.48 19.72
N ARG A 592 30.62 -5.73 20.15
CA ARG A 592 31.44 -6.85 19.65
C ARG A 592 31.27 -7.08 18.14
N TYR A 593 30.02 -6.99 17.60
CA TYR A 593 29.79 -7.09 16.16
C TYR A 593 30.28 -5.86 15.40
N LEU A 594 30.02 -4.64 15.88
CA LEU A 594 30.47 -3.40 15.22
C LEU A 594 32.00 -3.25 15.17
N THR A 595 32.70 -3.84 16.16
CA THR A 595 34.19 -3.86 16.24
C THR A 595 34.82 -5.04 15.53
N GLY A 596 34.01 -5.98 15.01
CA GLY A 596 34.48 -7.20 14.32
C GLY A 596 35.00 -8.31 15.26
N GLN A 597 34.79 -8.21 16.58
CA GLN A 597 35.12 -9.28 17.52
C GLN A 597 34.21 -10.50 17.33
N ASP A 598 32.92 -10.27 17.08
CA ASP A 598 31.96 -11.26 16.65
C ASP A 598 31.60 -11.03 15.20
N ILE A 599 31.60 -12.06 14.38
CA ILE A 599 31.21 -12.02 12.98
C ILE A 599 30.31 -13.20 12.60
N ILE A 600 29.39 -13.01 11.68
CA ILE A 600 28.69 -14.11 11.02
C ILE A 600 29.63 -14.66 9.94
N PRO A 601 30.14 -15.90 10.05
CA PRO A 601 31.16 -16.40 9.14
C PRO A 601 30.57 -16.69 7.77
N VAL A 602 31.34 -16.43 6.72
CA VAL A 602 31.05 -16.90 5.36
C VAL A 602 31.28 -18.41 5.32
N PRO A 603 30.36 -19.22 4.78
CA PRO A 603 30.57 -20.65 4.61
C PRO A 603 31.83 -20.95 3.78
N GLN A 604 32.67 -21.88 4.24
CA GLN A 604 33.92 -22.24 3.54
C GLN A 604 33.68 -22.84 2.13
N SER A 605 32.52 -23.49 1.95
CA SER A 605 32.10 -24.05 0.67
C SER A 605 30.62 -23.90 0.48
N ARG A 606 30.17 -23.68 -0.74
CA ARG A 606 28.74 -23.64 -1.12
C ARG A 606 28.26 -25.06 -1.37
N ARG A 607 27.02 -25.37 -0.96
CA ARG A 607 26.41 -26.69 -1.21
C ARG A 607 26.18 -26.87 -2.72
N PRO A 608 26.66 -27.98 -3.30
CA PRO A 608 26.34 -28.31 -4.68
C PRO A 608 24.89 -28.74 -4.82
N TRP A 609 24.27 -28.42 -5.94
CA TRP A 609 22.91 -28.83 -6.27
C TRP A 609 22.83 -29.40 -7.70
N ASN A 610 21.90 -30.31 -7.92
CA ASN A 610 21.66 -30.95 -9.21
C ASN A 610 20.18 -31.07 -9.57
N MET A 611 19.31 -30.59 -8.68
CA MET A 611 17.86 -30.62 -8.83
C MET A 611 17.31 -29.20 -8.66
N SER A 612 16.31 -28.84 -9.44
CA SER A 612 15.68 -27.52 -9.37
C SER A 612 14.19 -27.54 -9.68
N VAL A 613 13.50 -26.52 -9.22
CA VAL A 613 12.16 -26.15 -9.68
C VAL A 613 12.33 -24.95 -10.60
N ASP A 614 11.85 -25.07 -11.83
CA ASP A 614 12.02 -24.07 -12.87
C ASP A 614 10.66 -23.44 -13.19
N ILE A 615 10.54 -22.12 -13.00
CA ILE A 615 9.40 -21.31 -13.44
C ILE A 615 9.76 -20.70 -14.78
N LYS A 616 8.91 -20.84 -15.76
CA LYS A 616 9.06 -20.25 -17.09
C LYS A 616 8.04 -19.16 -17.33
N GLY A 617 8.50 -18.02 -17.89
CA GLY A 617 7.64 -16.95 -18.34
C GLY A 617 6.80 -16.29 -17.22
N ALA A 618 7.36 -16.08 -16.04
CA ALA A 618 6.67 -15.48 -14.91
C ALA A 618 6.25 -14.03 -15.20
N ARG A 619 4.93 -13.73 -15.13
CA ARG A 619 4.32 -12.42 -15.41
C ARG A 619 3.31 -12.11 -14.34
N MET A 620 3.65 -11.24 -13.47
CA MET A 620 2.73 -10.72 -12.45
C MET A 620 3.21 -9.33 -12.03
N ASN A 621 2.32 -8.37 -11.94
CA ASN A 621 2.66 -6.97 -11.63
C ASN A 621 3.74 -6.43 -12.60
N ASN A 622 4.95 -6.17 -12.09
CA ASN A 622 6.06 -5.65 -12.88
C ASN A 622 6.96 -6.74 -13.51
N LEU A 623 6.74 -8.03 -13.24
CA LEU A 623 7.55 -9.11 -13.82
C LEU A 623 7.36 -9.20 -15.35
N ARG A 624 8.48 -9.32 -16.07
CA ARG A 624 8.54 -9.21 -17.53
C ARG A 624 8.69 -10.55 -18.27
N GLY A 625 8.04 -11.60 -17.78
CA GLY A 625 8.12 -12.92 -18.41
C GLY A 625 9.45 -13.61 -18.14
N ILE A 626 9.92 -13.54 -16.89
CA ILE A 626 11.23 -14.05 -16.50
C ILE A 626 11.22 -15.57 -16.29
N ASP A 627 12.36 -16.19 -16.59
CA ASP A 627 12.64 -17.60 -16.32
C ASP A 627 13.53 -17.73 -15.09
N VAL A 628 13.10 -18.51 -14.09
CA VAL A 628 13.79 -18.63 -12.80
C VAL A 628 14.02 -20.09 -12.45
N LYS A 629 15.24 -20.45 -12.03
CA LYS A 629 15.59 -21.75 -11.47
C LYS A 629 15.79 -21.64 -9.97
N ILE A 630 15.14 -22.51 -9.22
CA ILE A 630 15.24 -22.56 -7.76
C ILE A 630 15.81 -23.91 -7.38
N PRO A 631 17.08 -23.97 -6.96
CA PRO A 631 17.76 -25.18 -6.54
C PRO A 631 17.08 -25.82 -5.32
N LEU A 632 17.08 -27.16 -5.28
CA LEU A 632 16.57 -27.94 -4.16
C LEU A 632 17.71 -28.35 -3.20
N ASN A 633 17.35 -28.60 -1.92
CA ASN A 633 18.24 -29.04 -0.83
C ASN A 633 19.38 -28.05 -0.50
N VAL A 634 19.18 -26.78 -0.82
CA VAL A 634 20.13 -25.70 -0.53
C VAL A 634 19.39 -24.47 -0.02
N MET A 635 20.13 -23.45 0.41
CA MET A 635 19.61 -22.14 0.77
C MET A 635 19.66 -21.19 -0.43
N THR A 636 18.50 -20.91 -1.02
CA THR A 636 18.34 -19.91 -2.09
C THR A 636 17.87 -18.59 -1.51
N VAL A 637 18.59 -17.50 -1.81
CA VAL A 637 18.20 -16.15 -1.38
C VAL A 637 17.72 -15.34 -2.59
N VAL A 638 16.50 -14.82 -2.52
CA VAL A 638 15.91 -13.93 -3.53
C VAL A 638 16.03 -12.51 -3.04
N THR A 639 16.85 -11.72 -3.72
CA THR A 639 17.19 -10.35 -3.32
C THR A 639 16.95 -9.35 -4.45
N GLY A 640 17.33 -8.10 -4.23
CA GLY A 640 17.19 -6.98 -5.17
C GLY A 640 16.51 -5.78 -4.54
N VAL A 641 16.53 -4.65 -5.22
CA VAL A 641 15.99 -3.37 -4.72
C VAL A 641 14.51 -3.44 -4.35
N SER A 642 14.04 -2.50 -3.51
CA SER A 642 12.64 -2.42 -3.13
C SER A 642 11.75 -2.24 -4.36
N GLY A 643 10.63 -3.00 -4.43
CA GLY A 643 9.71 -2.96 -5.59
C GLY A 643 10.21 -3.67 -6.86
N SER A 644 11.32 -4.43 -6.83
CA SER A 644 11.85 -5.16 -8.01
C SER A 644 11.03 -6.38 -8.47
N GLY A 645 10.07 -6.84 -7.65
CA GLY A 645 9.17 -7.96 -7.99
C GLY A 645 9.40 -9.26 -7.22
N LYS A 646 10.24 -9.27 -6.18
CA LYS A 646 10.54 -10.44 -5.34
C LYS A 646 9.29 -11.15 -4.81
N SER A 647 8.42 -10.41 -4.13
CA SER A 647 7.17 -10.96 -3.56
C SER A 647 6.19 -11.41 -4.65
N SER A 648 6.16 -10.74 -5.80
CA SER A 648 5.36 -11.18 -6.96
C SER A 648 5.83 -12.54 -7.48
N LEU A 649 7.15 -12.74 -7.60
CA LEU A 649 7.72 -14.02 -8.05
C LEU A 649 7.46 -15.15 -7.04
N ILE A 650 7.77 -14.92 -5.78
CA ILE A 650 7.80 -16.00 -4.78
C ILE A 650 6.41 -16.22 -4.17
N LYS A 651 5.79 -15.19 -3.59
CA LYS A 651 4.47 -15.28 -2.93
C LYS A 651 3.32 -15.30 -3.93
N GLY A 652 3.46 -14.58 -5.04
CA GLY A 652 2.41 -14.47 -6.06
C GLY A 652 2.40 -15.61 -7.07
N ILE A 653 3.53 -16.21 -7.41
CA ILE A 653 3.63 -17.25 -8.44
C ILE A 653 4.15 -18.58 -7.87
N LEU A 654 5.39 -18.64 -7.36
CA LEU A 654 6.04 -19.90 -6.95
C LEU A 654 5.21 -20.68 -5.93
N TYR A 655 4.88 -20.02 -4.81
CA TYR A 655 4.20 -20.66 -3.68
C TYR A 655 2.83 -21.22 -4.07
N PRO A 656 1.89 -20.44 -4.64
CA PRO A 656 0.59 -20.96 -5.00
C PRO A 656 0.65 -21.95 -6.17
N ALA A 657 1.59 -21.80 -7.11
CA ALA A 657 1.79 -22.76 -8.19
C ALA A 657 2.23 -24.11 -7.67
N LEU A 658 3.25 -24.16 -6.81
CA LEU A 658 3.73 -25.41 -6.21
C LEU A 658 2.63 -26.10 -5.39
N LYS A 659 1.91 -25.37 -4.52
CA LYS A 659 0.81 -25.94 -3.74
C LYS A 659 -0.23 -26.62 -4.62
N ARG A 660 -0.61 -25.98 -5.71
CA ARG A 660 -1.60 -26.56 -6.63
C ARG A 660 -1.08 -27.79 -7.36
N HIS A 661 0.20 -27.77 -7.79
CA HIS A 661 0.83 -28.96 -8.40
C HIS A 661 0.96 -30.12 -7.40
N LEU A 662 1.09 -29.82 -6.11
CA LEU A 662 1.08 -30.81 -5.02
C LEU A 662 -0.33 -31.19 -4.54
N ASN A 663 -1.39 -30.75 -5.25
CA ASN A 663 -2.81 -30.97 -4.91
C ASN A 663 -3.23 -30.37 -3.55
N GLU A 664 -2.54 -29.36 -3.06
CA GLU A 664 -2.92 -28.60 -1.86
C GLU A 664 -3.81 -27.40 -2.23
N VAL A 665 -4.66 -26.97 -1.28
CA VAL A 665 -5.50 -25.79 -1.45
C VAL A 665 -4.64 -24.53 -1.40
N ALA A 666 -4.69 -23.72 -2.47
CA ALA A 666 -3.96 -22.46 -2.55
C ALA A 666 -4.73 -21.43 -3.38
N ASP A 667 -4.36 -20.18 -3.21
CA ASP A 667 -4.82 -19.09 -4.06
C ASP A 667 -4.42 -19.33 -5.53
N MET A 668 -5.01 -18.56 -6.44
CA MET A 668 -4.60 -18.58 -7.83
C MET A 668 -3.20 -17.98 -7.97
N PRO A 669 -2.25 -18.69 -8.63
CA PRO A 669 -0.95 -18.11 -8.95
C PRO A 669 -1.09 -16.97 -9.97
N GLY A 670 -0.17 -16.03 -9.94
CA GLY A 670 0.01 -15.09 -11.03
C GLY A 670 0.43 -15.81 -12.31
N ASP A 671 0.44 -15.07 -13.42
CA ASP A 671 0.71 -15.66 -14.74
C ASP A 671 2.13 -16.21 -14.87
N TYR A 672 2.23 -17.42 -15.36
CA TYR A 672 3.47 -18.11 -15.75
C TYR A 672 3.18 -19.11 -16.87
N SER A 673 4.19 -19.39 -17.71
CA SER A 673 4.01 -20.29 -18.85
C SER A 673 4.02 -21.77 -18.43
N SER A 674 5.03 -22.21 -17.68
CA SER A 674 5.12 -23.59 -17.16
C SER A 674 5.91 -23.66 -15.86
N LEU A 675 5.65 -24.73 -15.07
CA LEU A 675 6.45 -25.14 -13.94
C LEU A 675 7.11 -26.47 -14.29
N GLU A 676 8.43 -26.45 -14.40
CA GLU A 676 9.25 -27.57 -14.86
C GLU A 676 10.21 -28.06 -13.77
N GLY A 677 11.05 -29.05 -14.10
CA GLY A 677 12.07 -29.57 -13.19
C GLY A 677 11.57 -30.58 -12.18
N ASP A 678 12.25 -30.65 -11.02
CA ASP A 678 12.12 -31.71 -10.04
C ASP A 678 11.06 -31.45 -8.95
N TRP A 679 10.08 -30.60 -9.19
CA TRP A 679 9.02 -30.25 -8.21
C TRP A 679 8.29 -31.47 -7.62
N LYS A 680 8.21 -32.60 -8.37
CA LYS A 680 7.58 -33.83 -7.91
C LYS A 680 8.32 -34.50 -6.75
N LYS A 681 9.57 -34.11 -6.49
CA LYS A 681 10.35 -34.60 -5.33
C LYS A 681 9.99 -33.87 -4.04
N LEU A 682 9.29 -32.77 -4.12
CA LEU A 682 8.75 -32.07 -2.96
C LEU A 682 7.42 -32.72 -2.53
N ALA A 683 7.26 -32.96 -1.24
CA ALA A 683 6.01 -33.41 -0.65
C ALA A 683 5.13 -32.22 -0.21
N HIS A 684 5.74 -31.18 0.30
CA HIS A 684 5.06 -29.99 0.81
C HIS A 684 5.78 -28.68 0.46
N VAL A 685 5.04 -27.59 0.44
CA VAL A 685 5.57 -26.24 0.40
C VAL A 685 4.91 -25.39 1.49
N GLU A 686 5.71 -24.71 2.31
CA GLU A 686 5.23 -23.89 3.41
C GLU A 686 5.75 -22.46 3.29
N PHE A 687 4.86 -21.49 3.53
CA PHE A 687 5.19 -20.07 3.48
C PHE A 687 5.15 -19.49 4.89
N VAL A 688 6.28 -18.96 5.34
CA VAL A 688 6.48 -18.41 6.69
C VAL A 688 6.60 -16.89 6.58
N ASP A 689 5.51 -16.21 6.89
CA ASP A 689 5.41 -14.75 6.87
C ASP A 689 5.37 -14.15 8.29
N GLN A 690 5.43 -12.83 8.37
CA GLN A 690 5.38 -12.05 9.61
C GLN A 690 3.97 -11.91 10.21
N ASN A 691 2.94 -12.44 9.56
CA ASN A 691 1.57 -12.36 10.07
C ASN A 691 1.45 -13.08 11.43
N PRO A 692 0.61 -12.58 12.34
CA PRO A 692 0.36 -13.24 13.63
C PRO A 692 -0.04 -14.70 13.46
N ILE A 693 0.41 -15.57 14.39
CA ILE A 693 0.11 -17.01 14.42
C ILE A 693 -1.38 -17.35 14.61
N GLY A 694 -2.22 -16.34 14.80
CA GLY A 694 -3.68 -16.44 14.84
C GLY A 694 -4.35 -15.09 14.94
N LYS A 695 -5.59 -15.01 14.48
CA LYS A 695 -6.40 -13.77 14.47
C LYS A 695 -7.07 -13.47 15.81
N SER A 696 -7.06 -14.43 16.74
CA SER A 696 -7.71 -14.30 18.04
C SER A 696 -6.75 -13.77 19.10
N THR A 697 -7.23 -12.89 19.99
CA THR A 697 -6.53 -12.45 21.20
C THR A 697 -6.14 -13.60 22.14
N ARG A 698 -6.59 -14.82 21.88
CA ARG A 698 -6.33 -16.06 22.63
C ARG A 698 -5.26 -16.93 22.01
N SER A 699 -4.78 -16.57 20.81
CA SER A 699 -3.65 -17.30 20.18
C SER A 699 -2.36 -17.00 20.91
N ASN A 700 -1.58 -18.03 21.23
CA ASN A 700 -0.30 -17.91 21.95
C ASN A 700 0.71 -18.98 21.50
N PRO A 701 2.01 -18.80 21.81
CA PRO A 701 3.06 -19.71 21.39
C PRO A 701 2.86 -21.15 21.87
N ALA A 702 2.47 -21.36 23.14
CA ALA A 702 2.30 -22.71 23.70
C ALA A 702 1.21 -23.52 22.99
N THR A 703 0.11 -22.84 22.60
CA THR A 703 -0.96 -23.50 21.82
C THR A 703 -0.49 -23.82 20.40
N TYR A 704 0.27 -22.93 19.79
CA TYR A 704 0.71 -23.08 18.40
C TYR A 704 1.67 -24.28 18.25
N VAL A 705 2.65 -24.42 19.15
CA VAL A 705 3.56 -25.59 19.16
C VAL A 705 2.94 -26.86 19.80
N LYS A 706 1.65 -26.82 20.09
CA LYS A 706 0.85 -27.92 20.68
C LYS A 706 1.35 -28.40 22.08
N ALA A 707 2.18 -27.61 22.77
CA ALA A 707 2.60 -27.89 24.13
C ALA A 707 1.45 -27.73 25.13
N TYR A 708 0.52 -26.81 24.87
CA TYR A 708 -0.59 -26.51 25.75
C TYR A 708 -1.56 -27.68 25.93
N ASP A 709 -1.71 -28.55 24.96
CA ASP A 709 -2.58 -29.73 25.07
C ASP A 709 -2.04 -30.70 26.13
N ALA A 710 -0.73 -30.92 26.16
CA ALA A 710 -0.08 -31.76 27.20
C ALA A 710 -0.16 -31.08 28.58
N ILE A 711 -0.01 -29.77 28.67
CA ILE A 711 -0.16 -29.00 29.90
C ILE A 711 -1.58 -29.12 30.46
N ARG A 712 -2.61 -28.96 29.63
CA ARG A 712 -4.01 -29.12 30.05
C ARG A 712 -4.30 -30.52 30.60
N GLN A 713 -3.78 -31.55 29.94
CA GLN A 713 -3.93 -32.92 30.40
C GLN A 713 -3.24 -33.13 31.74
N LEU A 714 -2.04 -32.60 31.94
CA LEU A 714 -1.30 -32.66 33.20
C LEU A 714 -2.08 -32.06 34.38
N PHE A 715 -2.77 -30.93 34.17
CA PHE A 715 -3.61 -30.29 35.17
C PHE A 715 -4.90 -31.10 35.44
N ALA A 716 -5.51 -31.69 34.41
CA ALA A 716 -6.69 -32.54 34.56
C ALA A 716 -6.38 -33.82 35.36
N ASP A 717 -5.12 -34.30 35.32
CA ASP A 717 -4.68 -35.48 36.05
C ASP A 717 -4.40 -35.22 37.54
N GLN A 718 -4.43 -33.96 38.00
CA GLN A 718 -4.21 -33.61 39.39
C GLN A 718 -5.34 -34.12 40.31
N PRO A 719 -5.05 -34.52 41.58
CA PRO A 719 -6.04 -35.04 42.48
C PRO A 719 -7.28 -34.16 42.67
N LEU A 720 -7.09 -32.83 42.85
CA LEU A 720 -8.18 -31.89 43.02
C LEU A 720 -9.03 -31.80 41.75
N ALA A 721 -8.43 -31.75 40.57
CA ALA A 721 -9.16 -31.70 39.29
C ALA A 721 -10.03 -32.97 39.10
N LYS A 722 -9.50 -34.16 39.47
CA LYS A 722 -10.27 -35.40 39.40
C LYS A 722 -11.41 -35.44 40.40
N GLN A 723 -11.21 -34.89 41.62
CA GLN A 723 -12.25 -34.77 42.65
C GLN A 723 -13.39 -33.87 42.21
N GLU A 724 -13.09 -32.73 41.61
CA GLU A 724 -14.05 -31.75 41.11
C GLU A 724 -14.63 -32.10 39.72
N GLY A 725 -14.13 -33.17 39.10
CA GLY A 725 -14.57 -33.61 37.76
C GLY A 725 -14.09 -32.70 36.60
N PHE A 726 -13.00 -31.96 36.80
CA PHE A 726 -12.45 -31.09 35.79
C PHE A 726 -11.65 -31.89 34.75
N THR A 727 -12.11 -31.90 33.52
CA THR A 727 -11.42 -32.48 32.38
C THR A 727 -10.43 -31.46 31.75
N ALA A 728 -9.58 -31.89 30.84
CA ALA A 728 -8.65 -31.03 30.13
C ALA A 728 -9.35 -29.82 29.42
N GLN A 729 -10.65 -29.92 29.18
CA GLN A 729 -11.44 -28.84 28.59
C GLN A 729 -11.60 -27.65 29.55
N TYR A 730 -11.72 -27.87 30.83
CA TYR A 730 -11.82 -26.83 31.86
C TYR A 730 -10.58 -25.94 31.95
N PHE A 731 -9.41 -26.51 31.63
CA PHE A 731 -8.14 -25.80 31.58
C PHE A 731 -7.87 -25.12 30.22
N SER A 732 -8.90 -25.01 29.39
CA SER A 732 -8.83 -24.31 28.10
C SER A 732 -9.45 -22.92 28.19
N PHE A 733 -8.71 -21.88 27.87
CA PHE A 733 -9.26 -20.51 27.72
C PHE A 733 -10.10 -20.33 26.44
N ASN A 734 -10.15 -21.32 25.55
CA ASN A 734 -10.95 -21.30 24.32
C ASN A 734 -12.32 -21.96 24.50
N ALA A 735 -12.44 -22.93 25.42
CA ALA A 735 -13.67 -23.69 25.67
C ALA A 735 -14.45 -23.12 26.86
N GLU A 736 -15.76 -23.35 26.86
CA GLU A 736 -16.61 -23.01 27.97
C GLU A 736 -16.40 -24.02 29.13
N GLY A 737 -16.67 -23.56 30.34
CA GLY A 737 -16.51 -24.32 31.57
C GLY A 737 -15.57 -23.66 32.57
N GLY A 738 -14.27 -23.66 32.29
CA GLY A 738 -13.26 -23.10 33.20
C GLY A 738 -12.78 -21.69 32.91
N ARG A 739 -13.04 -21.15 31.71
CA ARG A 739 -12.63 -19.77 31.34
C ARG A 739 -13.48 -18.71 32.04
N CYS A 740 -12.92 -17.53 32.26
CA CYS A 740 -13.67 -16.34 32.69
C CYS A 740 -14.76 -16.02 31.66
N GLU A 741 -16.00 -15.81 32.14
CA GLU A 741 -17.15 -15.57 31.27
C GLU A 741 -17.16 -14.16 30.67
N GLU A 742 -16.68 -13.16 31.41
CA GLU A 742 -16.65 -11.76 30.98
C GLU A 742 -15.66 -11.54 29.82
N CYS A 743 -14.38 -11.87 30.02
CA CYS A 743 -13.38 -11.73 28.96
C CYS A 743 -13.31 -12.94 28.02
N LYS A 744 -14.13 -13.98 28.26
CA LYS A 744 -14.19 -15.22 27.47
C LYS A 744 -12.80 -15.89 27.31
N GLY A 745 -11.95 -15.78 28.34
CA GLY A 745 -10.60 -16.34 28.38
C GLY A 745 -9.52 -15.46 27.74
N ALA A 746 -9.82 -14.26 27.31
CA ALA A 746 -8.82 -13.33 26.75
C ALA A 746 -7.91 -12.72 27.86
N GLY A 747 -8.42 -12.56 29.08
CA GLY A 747 -7.75 -11.86 30.18
C GLY A 747 -7.86 -10.35 30.09
N VAL A 748 -8.27 -9.84 28.92
CA VAL A 748 -8.41 -8.41 28.64
C VAL A 748 -9.75 -8.13 27.97
N VAL A 749 -10.23 -6.89 28.11
CA VAL A 749 -11.40 -6.35 27.41
C VAL A 749 -10.89 -5.26 26.48
N THR A 750 -11.22 -5.36 25.20
CA THR A 750 -10.84 -4.36 24.20
C THR A 750 -12.02 -3.44 23.95
N VAL A 751 -11.80 -2.15 24.12
CA VAL A 751 -12.75 -1.09 23.77
C VAL A 751 -12.35 -0.51 22.44
N GLU A 752 -13.13 -0.78 21.39
CA GLU A 752 -12.90 -0.25 20.05
C GLU A 752 -13.19 1.25 20.02
N MET A 753 -12.21 2.03 19.59
CA MET A 753 -12.28 3.48 19.44
C MET A 753 -12.37 3.86 17.97
N GLN A 754 -13.40 4.61 17.58
CA GLN A 754 -13.65 4.94 16.15
C GLN A 754 -12.54 5.79 15.50
N PHE A 755 -11.82 6.60 16.29
CA PHE A 755 -10.84 7.58 15.79
C PHE A 755 -9.46 7.46 16.44
N MET A 756 -9.23 6.48 17.29
CA MET A 756 -7.98 6.26 18.02
C MET A 756 -7.66 4.76 18.08
N ALA A 757 -6.45 4.42 18.53
CA ALA A 757 -6.10 3.03 18.79
C ALA A 757 -7.02 2.40 19.84
N ASP A 758 -7.38 1.14 19.66
CA ASP A 758 -8.22 0.40 20.59
C ASP A 758 -7.62 0.38 22.01
N LEU A 759 -8.44 0.62 23.01
CA LEU A 759 -8.00 0.57 24.40
C LEU A 759 -8.13 -0.86 24.95
N VAL A 760 -7.03 -1.43 25.39
CA VAL A 760 -6.97 -2.77 25.96
C VAL A 760 -6.84 -2.67 27.47
N LEU A 761 -7.88 -3.12 28.19
CA LEU A 761 -7.95 -3.07 29.66
C LEU A 761 -7.89 -4.49 30.24
N LYS A 762 -7.29 -4.65 31.41
CA LYS A 762 -7.38 -5.93 32.14
C LYS A 762 -8.84 -6.21 32.53
N CYS A 763 -9.28 -7.44 32.37
CA CYS A 763 -10.62 -7.86 32.78
C CYS A 763 -10.81 -7.72 34.31
N ASP A 764 -11.82 -6.98 34.75
CA ASP A 764 -12.09 -6.74 36.17
C ASP A 764 -12.51 -8.02 36.91
N ALA A 765 -13.24 -8.92 36.26
CA ALA A 765 -13.73 -10.15 36.89
C ALA A 765 -12.64 -11.16 37.19
N CYS A 766 -11.68 -11.36 36.27
CA CYS A 766 -10.59 -12.31 36.47
C CYS A 766 -9.22 -11.66 36.72
N HIS A 767 -9.15 -10.33 36.80
CA HIS A 767 -7.90 -9.58 36.99
C HIS A 767 -6.76 -9.98 36.06
N GLY A 768 -7.11 -10.39 34.82
CA GLY A 768 -6.17 -10.85 33.80
C GLY A 768 -5.86 -12.35 33.85
N HIS A 769 -6.33 -13.10 34.83
CA HIS A 769 -5.98 -14.51 35.01
C HIS A 769 -6.67 -15.48 34.03
N ARG A 770 -7.59 -15.02 33.18
CA ARG A 770 -8.27 -15.78 32.09
C ARG A 770 -9.23 -16.89 32.53
N PHE A 771 -9.08 -17.46 33.74
CA PHE A 771 -9.84 -18.58 34.28
C PHE A 771 -10.70 -18.17 35.44
N LYS A 772 -11.68 -19.03 35.79
CA LYS A 772 -12.44 -18.96 37.03
C LYS A 772 -11.53 -19.33 38.20
N LYS A 773 -11.91 -18.86 39.41
CA LYS A 773 -11.11 -19.04 40.62
C LYS A 773 -10.92 -20.52 40.95
N GLU A 774 -11.94 -21.34 40.78
CA GLU A 774 -11.95 -22.78 41.10
C GLU A 774 -10.92 -23.53 40.25
N ILE A 775 -10.69 -23.11 39.00
CA ILE A 775 -9.67 -23.71 38.12
C ILE A 775 -8.25 -23.32 38.57
N LEU A 776 -8.09 -22.10 39.10
CA LEU A 776 -6.81 -21.61 39.60
C LEU A 776 -6.41 -22.25 40.94
N ASP A 777 -7.34 -22.89 41.64
CA ASP A 777 -7.04 -23.65 42.89
C ASP A 777 -6.33 -24.97 42.60
N VAL A 778 -6.49 -25.54 41.39
CA VAL A 778 -5.76 -26.72 40.93
C VAL A 778 -4.28 -26.38 40.71
N ARG A 779 -3.39 -27.05 41.36
CA ARG A 779 -1.95 -26.78 41.31
C ARG A 779 -1.15 -28.02 40.95
N TYR A 780 -0.11 -27.84 40.16
CA TYR A 780 0.94 -28.78 39.85
C TYR A 780 2.26 -28.26 40.43
N HIS A 781 2.85 -28.95 41.41
CA HIS A 781 4.05 -28.52 42.13
C HIS A 781 4.03 -27.05 42.60
N GLY A 782 2.89 -26.65 43.18
CA GLY A 782 2.68 -25.29 43.71
C GLY A 782 2.28 -24.24 42.69
N LYS A 783 2.30 -24.51 41.38
CA LYS A 783 1.92 -23.60 40.29
C LYS A 783 0.52 -23.92 39.75
N ASN A 784 -0.31 -22.93 39.55
CA ASN A 784 -1.58 -23.09 38.84
C ASN A 784 -1.41 -22.93 37.33
N ILE A 785 -2.47 -23.14 36.53
CA ILE A 785 -2.43 -23.05 35.07
C ILE A 785 -2.04 -21.66 34.57
N TYR A 786 -2.45 -20.59 35.28
CA TYR A 786 -2.09 -19.21 34.93
C TYR A 786 -0.61 -18.94 35.21
N ASP A 787 -0.09 -19.42 36.39
CA ASP A 787 1.34 -19.29 36.72
C ASP A 787 2.23 -19.92 35.64
N VAL A 788 1.81 -21.07 35.09
CA VAL A 788 2.52 -21.76 34.02
C VAL A 788 2.46 -20.97 32.71
N LEU A 789 1.31 -20.35 32.37
CA LEU A 789 1.18 -19.52 31.20
C LEU A 789 2.02 -18.22 31.28
N GLU A 790 2.28 -17.73 32.49
CA GLU A 790 3.14 -16.57 32.76
C GLU A 790 4.64 -16.88 32.78
N MET A 791 5.02 -18.17 32.83
CA MET A 791 6.42 -18.57 32.69
C MET A 791 6.93 -18.24 31.29
N THR A 792 8.19 -17.86 31.22
CA THR A 792 8.92 -17.82 29.94
C THR A 792 9.15 -19.24 29.43
N VAL A 793 9.43 -19.38 28.14
CA VAL A 793 9.72 -20.70 27.53
C VAL A 793 10.87 -21.38 28.24
N SER A 794 11.99 -20.66 28.53
CA SER A 794 13.15 -21.24 29.25
C SER A 794 12.82 -21.64 30.68
N GLU A 795 12.05 -20.83 31.41
CA GLU A 795 11.58 -21.19 32.78
C GLU A 795 10.68 -22.42 32.75
N ALA A 796 9.79 -22.51 31.78
CA ALA A 796 8.90 -23.66 31.64
C ALA A 796 9.67 -24.93 31.26
N ILE A 797 10.69 -24.85 30.39
CA ILE A 797 11.56 -25.96 30.06
C ILE A 797 12.29 -26.46 31.33
N ALA A 798 12.89 -25.55 32.10
CA ALA A 798 13.56 -25.91 33.36
C ALA A 798 12.58 -26.55 34.33
N PHE A 799 11.41 -25.97 34.55
CA PHE A 799 10.37 -26.48 35.46
C PHE A 799 9.89 -27.87 35.05
N PHE A 800 9.53 -28.06 33.77
CA PHE A 800 9.04 -29.39 33.33
C PHE A 800 10.13 -30.43 33.22
N THR A 801 11.40 -30.07 33.05
CA THR A 801 12.55 -30.96 33.10
C THR A 801 12.78 -31.49 34.53
N GLU A 802 12.71 -30.57 35.51
CA GLU A 802 12.84 -30.92 36.93
C GLU A 802 11.83 -32.00 37.38
N TYR A 803 10.60 -31.91 36.86
CA TYR A 803 9.51 -32.85 37.20
C TYR A 803 9.27 -33.95 36.14
N GLY A 804 10.19 -34.15 35.19
CA GLY A 804 10.21 -35.31 34.30
C GLY A 804 9.17 -35.30 33.17
N ASN A 805 8.61 -34.14 32.80
CA ASN A 805 7.60 -34.01 31.75
C ASN A 805 8.23 -33.82 30.35
N ASN A 806 8.96 -34.81 29.88
CA ASN A 806 9.73 -34.77 28.64
C ASN A 806 8.87 -34.42 27.41
N THR A 807 7.61 -34.82 27.34
CA THR A 807 6.72 -34.50 26.23
C THR A 807 6.48 -33.00 26.06
N ILE A 808 6.32 -32.24 27.16
CA ILE A 808 6.16 -30.80 27.16
C ILE A 808 7.48 -30.14 26.78
N VAL A 809 8.59 -30.61 27.38
CA VAL A 809 9.95 -30.10 27.11
C VAL A 809 10.29 -30.24 25.62
N THR A 810 10.08 -31.41 25.01
CA THR A 810 10.36 -31.66 23.59
C THR A 810 9.59 -30.70 22.67
N ARG A 811 8.35 -30.33 23.03
CA ARG A 811 7.55 -29.39 22.24
C ARG A 811 7.93 -27.93 22.45
N LEU A 812 8.48 -27.56 23.61
CA LEU A 812 8.92 -26.19 23.92
C LEU A 812 10.35 -25.91 23.46
N LYS A 813 11.23 -26.90 23.44
CA LYS A 813 12.66 -26.78 23.11
C LYS A 813 12.92 -26.06 21.77
N PRO A 814 12.18 -26.34 20.68
CA PRO A 814 12.35 -25.62 19.40
C PRO A 814 12.12 -24.10 19.52
N LEU A 815 11.27 -23.64 20.45
CA LEU A 815 11.10 -22.20 20.70
C LEU A 815 12.36 -21.58 21.30
N GLU A 816 13.02 -22.29 22.20
CA GLU A 816 14.30 -21.85 22.79
C GLU A 816 15.41 -21.87 21.74
N ASP A 817 15.49 -22.93 20.92
CA ASP A 817 16.51 -23.09 19.87
C ASP A 817 16.47 -21.95 18.80
N VAL A 818 15.28 -21.43 18.49
CA VAL A 818 15.12 -20.25 17.60
C VAL A 818 15.27 -18.90 18.32
N GLY A 819 15.74 -18.90 19.58
CA GLY A 819 16.00 -17.68 20.35
C GLY A 819 14.76 -17.04 20.99
N LEU A 820 13.67 -17.79 21.19
CA LEU A 820 12.43 -17.29 21.82
C LEU A 820 12.28 -17.78 23.29
N GLY A 821 13.37 -18.09 23.97
CA GLY A 821 13.34 -18.52 25.37
C GLY A 821 12.72 -17.53 26.34
N TYR A 822 12.74 -16.25 26.01
CA TYR A 822 12.25 -15.12 26.83
C TYR A 822 10.76 -14.87 26.75
N ILE A 823 10.06 -15.33 25.70
CA ILE A 823 8.60 -15.10 25.55
C ILE A 823 7.82 -15.93 26.56
N LYS A 824 6.69 -15.39 27.03
CA LYS A 824 5.80 -16.13 27.94
C LYS A 824 4.96 -17.15 27.16
N LEU A 825 4.72 -18.32 27.74
CA LEU A 825 3.90 -19.36 27.12
C LEU A 825 2.51 -18.90 26.74
N GLY A 826 1.88 -18.09 27.57
CA GLY A 826 0.55 -17.50 27.36
C GLY A 826 0.54 -16.14 26.67
N GLN A 827 1.67 -15.63 26.17
CA GLN A 827 1.73 -14.33 25.51
C GLN A 827 0.83 -14.28 24.27
N ASN A 828 0.03 -13.23 24.17
CA ASN A 828 -0.86 -13.06 23.05
C ASN A 828 -0.09 -12.85 21.75
N SER A 829 -0.46 -13.55 20.69
CA SER A 829 0.20 -13.43 19.37
C SER A 829 0.15 -12.03 18.76
N SER A 830 -0.84 -11.23 19.11
CA SER A 830 -0.93 -9.83 18.64
C SER A 830 0.06 -8.89 19.32
N THR A 831 0.67 -9.32 20.44
CA THR A 831 1.71 -8.55 21.15
C THR A 831 3.13 -8.97 20.75
N LEU A 832 3.25 -10.02 19.97
CA LEU A 832 4.53 -10.47 19.40
C LEU A 832 4.89 -9.59 18.20
N SER A 833 6.17 -9.28 18.05
CA SER A 833 6.68 -8.62 16.83
C SER A 833 6.52 -9.54 15.61
N GLY A 834 6.62 -8.97 14.39
CA GLY A 834 6.56 -9.77 13.17
C GLY A 834 7.60 -10.88 13.11
N GLY A 835 8.85 -10.58 13.49
CA GLY A 835 9.93 -11.54 13.56
C GLY A 835 9.73 -12.62 14.63
N GLU A 836 9.17 -12.28 15.81
CA GLU A 836 8.83 -13.27 16.84
C GLU A 836 7.74 -14.23 16.36
N ASN A 837 6.68 -13.73 15.73
CA ASN A 837 5.63 -14.58 15.13
C ASN A 837 6.21 -15.54 14.11
N GLN A 838 7.13 -15.09 13.27
CA GLN A 838 7.78 -15.90 12.24
C GLN A 838 8.65 -17.00 12.86
N ARG A 839 9.43 -16.66 13.89
CA ARG A 839 10.24 -17.66 14.63
C ARG A 839 9.38 -18.69 15.37
N VAL A 840 8.21 -18.32 15.90
CA VAL A 840 7.26 -19.31 16.48
C VAL A 840 6.78 -20.29 15.40
N LYS A 841 6.49 -19.81 14.17
CA LYS A 841 6.14 -20.68 13.04
C LYS A 841 7.30 -21.60 12.67
N LEU A 842 8.52 -21.08 12.62
CA LEU A 842 9.73 -21.86 12.37
C LEU A 842 9.91 -22.96 13.44
N ALA A 843 9.81 -22.61 14.73
CA ALA A 843 9.89 -23.56 15.82
C ALA A 843 8.85 -24.69 15.70
N TYR A 844 7.63 -24.37 15.26
CA TYR A 844 6.60 -25.38 15.00
C TYR A 844 7.03 -26.37 13.92
N PHE A 845 7.59 -25.89 12.81
CA PHE A 845 8.06 -26.78 11.73
C PHE A 845 9.27 -27.62 12.15
N ILE A 846 10.19 -27.07 12.93
CA ILE A 846 11.31 -27.80 13.50
C ILE A 846 10.82 -28.92 14.45
N SER A 847 9.77 -28.66 15.26
CA SER A 847 9.17 -29.61 16.20
C SER A 847 8.44 -30.77 15.51
N GLN A 848 7.96 -30.55 14.29
CA GLN A 848 7.40 -31.63 13.47
C GLN A 848 8.54 -32.39 12.83
N GLU A 849 8.88 -33.57 13.33
CA GLU A 849 9.88 -34.50 12.74
C GLU A 849 9.42 -34.99 11.37
N ARG A 850 9.12 -34.03 10.44
CA ARG A 850 8.78 -34.35 9.06
C ARG A 850 10.03 -34.89 8.38
N GLN A 851 9.96 -36.08 7.90
CA GLN A 851 11.00 -36.70 7.07
C GLN A 851 10.80 -36.44 5.58
N GLU A 852 9.63 -35.92 5.19
CA GLU A 852 9.28 -35.68 3.80
C GLU A 852 9.89 -34.36 3.30
N PRO A 853 10.53 -34.39 2.10
CA PRO A 853 11.15 -33.19 1.53
C PRO A 853 10.16 -32.03 1.39
N THR A 854 10.43 -30.93 2.10
CA THR A 854 9.57 -29.74 2.14
C THR A 854 10.36 -28.53 1.67
N MET A 855 9.73 -27.67 0.85
CA MET A 855 10.28 -26.34 0.54
C MET A 855 9.71 -25.34 1.53
N PHE A 856 10.57 -24.73 2.33
CA PHE A 856 10.23 -23.63 3.23
C PHE A 856 10.57 -22.30 2.57
N ILE A 857 9.60 -21.41 2.50
CA ILE A 857 9.75 -20.06 1.95
C ILE A 857 9.60 -19.06 3.09
N PHE A 858 10.63 -18.26 3.32
CA PHE A 858 10.66 -17.23 4.35
C PHE A 858 10.62 -15.83 3.71
N ASP A 859 9.76 -14.96 4.23
CA ASP A 859 9.61 -13.57 3.78
C ASP A 859 10.24 -12.64 4.83
N GLU A 860 11.42 -12.09 4.50
CA GLU A 860 12.21 -11.19 5.36
C GLU A 860 12.39 -11.70 6.82
N PRO A 861 13.00 -12.87 7.03
CA PRO A 861 13.08 -13.50 8.36
C PRO A 861 14.02 -12.79 9.35
N THR A 862 14.83 -11.84 8.91
CA THR A 862 15.74 -11.06 9.77
C THR A 862 15.10 -9.80 10.34
N THR A 863 13.85 -9.52 10.01
CA THR A 863 13.13 -8.34 10.50
C THR A 863 13.13 -8.28 12.03
N GLY A 864 13.61 -7.17 12.58
CA GLY A 864 13.71 -6.96 14.04
C GLY A 864 14.72 -7.85 14.76
N LEU A 865 15.66 -8.47 14.05
CA LEU A 865 16.69 -9.32 14.62
C LEU A 865 18.03 -8.59 14.74
N HIS A 866 18.63 -8.75 15.91
CA HIS A 866 20.01 -8.38 16.14
C HIS A 866 20.97 -9.40 15.48
N PHE A 867 22.21 -9.04 15.15
CA PHE A 867 23.22 -9.92 14.56
C PHE A 867 23.35 -11.27 15.28
N HIS A 868 23.32 -11.26 16.61
CA HIS A 868 23.35 -12.46 17.43
C HIS A 868 22.17 -13.42 17.13
N ASP A 869 20.96 -12.87 16.96
CA ASP A 869 19.75 -13.64 16.63
C ASP A 869 19.80 -14.16 15.19
N ILE A 870 20.39 -13.41 14.25
CA ILE A 870 20.59 -13.82 12.84
C ILE A 870 21.47 -15.06 12.76
N HIS A 871 22.51 -15.13 13.57
CA HIS A 871 23.39 -16.32 13.62
C HIS A 871 22.60 -17.58 13.99
N ARG A 872 21.81 -17.53 15.08
CA ARG A 872 20.94 -18.64 15.51
C ARG A 872 19.88 -19.03 14.46
N LEU A 873 19.35 -18.05 13.75
CA LEU A 873 18.41 -18.29 12.65
C LEU A 873 19.08 -19.07 11.50
N LEU A 874 20.28 -18.69 11.11
CA LEU A 874 21.07 -19.39 10.09
C LEU A 874 21.39 -20.82 10.49
N ASP A 875 21.71 -21.08 11.76
CA ASP A 875 21.90 -22.44 12.30
C ASP A 875 20.63 -23.29 12.18
N SER A 876 19.46 -22.68 12.43
CA SER A 876 18.16 -23.34 12.27
C SER A 876 17.88 -23.69 10.80
N PHE A 877 18.21 -22.80 9.86
CA PHE A 877 18.09 -23.09 8.43
C PHE A 877 19.04 -24.22 8.01
N ASN A 878 20.28 -24.20 8.47
CA ASN A 878 21.25 -25.26 8.20
C ASN A 878 20.78 -26.61 8.70
N ALA A 879 20.17 -26.66 9.89
CA ALA A 879 19.60 -27.87 10.45
C ALA A 879 18.45 -28.44 9.60
N LEU A 880 17.58 -27.58 9.04
CA LEU A 880 16.51 -28.01 8.13
C LEU A 880 17.07 -28.54 6.79
N ILE A 881 18.07 -27.88 6.20
CA ILE A 881 18.71 -28.34 4.96
C ILE A 881 19.38 -29.70 5.16
N THR A 882 20.05 -29.90 6.29
CA THR A 882 20.69 -31.18 6.62
C THR A 882 19.69 -32.34 6.75
N ARG A 883 18.42 -32.04 7.05
CA ARG A 883 17.30 -33.00 7.04
C ARG A 883 16.69 -33.25 5.67
N GLY A 884 17.24 -32.65 4.60
CA GLY A 884 16.78 -32.81 3.23
C GLY A 884 15.68 -31.83 2.79
N HIS A 885 15.49 -30.71 3.50
CA HIS A 885 14.55 -29.67 3.11
C HIS A 885 15.22 -28.60 2.25
N THR A 886 14.40 -27.86 1.49
CA THR A 886 14.84 -26.72 0.68
C THR A 886 14.43 -25.44 1.36
N ILE A 887 15.35 -24.46 1.42
CA ILE A 887 15.09 -23.15 2.01
C ILE A 887 15.13 -22.07 0.91
N VAL A 888 14.07 -21.29 0.79
CA VAL A 888 13.99 -20.12 -0.07
C VAL A 888 13.71 -18.89 0.80
N ILE A 889 14.53 -17.86 0.69
CA ILE A 889 14.46 -16.68 1.54
C ILE A 889 14.32 -15.44 0.67
N ILE A 890 13.33 -14.60 0.92
CA ILE A 890 13.29 -13.23 0.38
C ILE A 890 14.01 -12.36 1.40
N GLU A 891 15.13 -11.75 1.01
CA GLU A 891 15.97 -11.02 1.97
C GLU A 891 16.75 -9.85 1.37
N HIS A 892 17.05 -8.87 2.24
CA HIS A 892 17.90 -7.72 1.96
C HIS A 892 19.14 -7.67 2.86
N ASN A 893 19.14 -8.38 3.97
CA ASN A 893 20.24 -8.40 4.93
C ASN A 893 21.48 -9.05 4.29
N LEU A 894 22.58 -8.28 4.19
CA LEU A 894 23.81 -8.72 3.55
C LEU A 894 24.47 -9.91 4.26
N ASP A 895 24.29 -10.03 5.59
CA ASP A 895 24.87 -11.13 6.36
C ASP A 895 24.17 -12.47 6.08
N VAL A 896 22.87 -12.45 5.76
CA VAL A 896 22.15 -13.64 5.24
C VAL A 896 22.50 -13.92 3.79
N ILE A 897 22.57 -12.88 2.94
CA ILE A 897 22.87 -13.02 1.52
C ILE A 897 24.25 -13.65 1.34
N LYS A 898 25.28 -13.22 2.11
CA LYS A 898 26.62 -13.80 2.04
C LYS A 898 26.69 -15.28 2.44
N CYS A 899 25.72 -15.76 3.24
CA CYS A 899 25.63 -17.14 3.68
C CYS A 899 24.82 -18.04 2.74
N GLY A 900 24.13 -17.47 1.74
CA GLY A 900 23.34 -18.22 0.77
C GLY A 900 24.16 -19.14 -0.13
N ASP A 901 23.61 -20.30 -0.52
CA ASP A 901 24.25 -21.18 -1.50
C ASP A 901 23.99 -20.72 -2.93
N TYR A 902 22.80 -20.15 -3.17
CA TYR A 902 22.38 -19.63 -4.47
C TYR A 902 21.59 -18.35 -4.30
N ILE A 903 21.87 -17.34 -5.11
CA ILE A 903 21.21 -16.04 -5.06
C ILE A 903 20.50 -15.76 -6.37
N ILE A 904 19.32 -15.15 -6.28
CA ILE A 904 18.55 -14.64 -7.42
C ILE A 904 18.36 -13.14 -7.16
N ASP A 905 19.06 -12.31 -7.96
CA ASP A 905 18.99 -10.85 -7.83
C ASP A 905 18.02 -10.26 -8.85
N LEU A 906 16.96 -9.62 -8.38
CA LEU A 906 15.90 -9.00 -9.18
C LEU A 906 16.08 -7.49 -9.26
N GLY A 907 15.92 -6.92 -10.47
CA GLY A 907 16.07 -5.49 -10.67
C GLY A 907 15.87 -5.06 -12.14
N PRO A 908 16.68 -4.09 -12.60
CA PRO A 908 17.73 -3.33 -11.87
C PRO A 908 17.15 -2.31 -10.89
N GLU A 909 15.91 -1.84 -11.12
CA GLU A 909 15.21 -0.82 -10.36
C GLU A 909 13.88 -1.38 -9.80
N GLY A 910 13.13 -0.54 -9.07
CA GLY A 910 11.76 -0.81 -8.61
C GLY A 910 10.70 -0.46 -9.66
N GLY A 911 9.47 -0.98 -9.48
CA GLY A 911 8.31 -0.66 -10.31
C GLY A 911 8.49 -1.02 -11.78
N ASN A 912 8.08 -0.12 -12.67
CA ASN A 912 8.11 -0.38 -14.12
C ASN A 912 9.51 -0.54 -14.72
N LYS A 913 10.56 -0.12 -14.04
CA LYS A 913 11.95 -0.30 -14.47
C LYS A 913 12.58 -1.60 -13.93
N GLY A 914 11.86 -2.31 -13.04
CA GLY A 914 12.24 -3.59 -12.48
C GLY A 914 11.66 -4.79 -13.22
N GLY A 915 11.55 -5.90 -12.51
CA GLY A 915 10.88 -7.11 -12.98
C GLY A 915 11.72 -8.02 -13.86
N ASN A 916 13.02 -7.80 -13.93
CA ASN A 916 13.97 -8.68 -14.61
C ASN A 916 14.90 -9.38 -13.61
N ILE A 917 15.52 -10.46 -14.03
CA ILE A 917 16.66 -11.06 -13.33
C ILE A 917 17.90 -10.28 -13.75
N VAL A 918 18.61 -9.71 -12.78
CA VAL A 918 19.89 -9.04 -13.03
C VAL A 918 21.00 -10.09 -13.10
N CYS A 919 21.02 -11.00 -12.12
CA CYS A 919 22.05 -12.02 -12.05
C CYS A 919 21.59 -13.16 -11.12
N CYS A 920 22.10 -14.36 -11.35
CA CYS A 920 21.89 -15.55 -10.53
C CYS A 920 23.21 -16.30 -10.35
N GLY A 921 23.42 -16.89 -9.19
CA GLY A 921 24.62 -17.68 -8.91
C GLY A 921 24.97 -17.68 -7.42
N THR A 922 26.22 -18.00 -7.12
CA THR A 922 26.77 -17.90 -5.76
C THR A 922 26.94 -16.42 -5.36
N PRO A 923 27.06 -16.08 -4.06
CA PRO A 923 27.37 -14.72 -3.61
C PRO A 923 28.59 -14.12 -4.33
N GLU A 924 29.60 -14.93 -4.61
CA GLU A 924 30.81 -14.56 -5.32
C GLU A 924 30.54 -14.17 -6.79
N ASP A 925 29.59 -14.86 -7.44
CA ASP A 925 29.16 -14.55 -8.81
C ASP A 925 28.38 -13.23 -8.84
N ILE A 926 27.52 -12.98 -7.87
CA ILE A 926 26.76 -11.72 -7.72
C ILE A 926 27.72 -10.52 -7.58
N VAL A 927 28.77 -10.64 -6.80
CA VAL A 927 29.78 -9.57 -6.64
C VAL A 927 30.53 -9.29 -7.93
N ARG A 928 30.71 -10.28 -8.80
CA ARG A 928 31.34 -10.10 -10.13
C ARG A 928 30.42 -9.42 -11.14
N CYS A 929 29.12 -9.46 -10.93
CA CYS A 929 28.13 -8.83 -11.79
C CYS A 929 28.10 -7.32 -11.57
N LYS A 930 28.56 -6.55 -12.58
CA LYS A 930 28.64 -5.08 -12.50
C LYS A 930 27.27 -4.39 -12.45
N GLU A 931 26.24 -5.05 -12.94
CA GLU A 931 24.87 -4.53 -12.99
C GLU A 931 24.10 -4.77 -11.67
N SER A 932 24.64 -5.64 -10.81
CA SER A 932 24.02 -5.95 -9.51
C SER A 932 24.33 -4.88 -8.47
N ILE A 933 23.30 -4.18 -8.06
CA ILE A 933 23.37 -3.23 -6.93
C ILE A 933 23.65 -3.99 -5.63
N THR A 934 22.99 -5.13 -5.43
CA THR A 934 23.26 -6.02 -4.30
C THR A 934 24.71 -6.47 -4.26
N GLY A 935 25.29 -6.83 -5.42
CA GLY A 935 26.69 -7.22 -5.54
C GLY A 935 27.69 -6.11 -5.15
N TYR A 936 27.33 -4.85 -5.40
CA TYR A 936 28.15 -3.72 -4.98
C TYR A 936 28.30 -3.66 -3.45
N TYR A 937 27.18 -3.71 -2.70
CA TYR A 937 27.20 -3.68 -1.23
C TYR A 937 27.76 -4.99 -0.62
N LEU A 938 27.50 -6.14 -1.24
CA LEU A 938 27.95 -7.44 -0.75
C LEU A 938 29.48 -7.60 -0.79
N ARG A 939 30.17 -6.87 -1.68
CA ARG A 939 31.63 -6.96 -1.87
C ARG A 939 32.39 -6.73 -0.56
N GLU A 940 32.04 -5.71 0.20
CA GLU A 940 32.71 -5.41 1.47
C GLU A 940 32.53 -6.52 2.49
N LYS A 941 31.34 -7.13 2.56
CA LYS A 941 31.01 -8.21 3.49
C LYS A 941 31.74 -9.53 3.17
N LEU A 942 32.12 -9.77 1.91
CA LEU A 942 32.90 -10.95 1.50
C LEU A 942 34.41 -10.75 1.63
N THR A 943 34.91 -9.50 1.44
CA THR A 943 36.34 -9.20 1.51
C THR A 943 36.85 -9.08 2.95
N ASN A 944 36.07 -8.53 3.84
CA ASN A 944 36.47 -8.35 5.25
C ASN A 944 36.57 -9.66 6.07
N ASN A 945 36.17 -10.80 5.52
CA ASN A 945 36.28 -12.12 6.17
C ASN A 945 37.57 -12.90 5.78
N ASN A 946 38.48 -12.30 5.01
CA ASN A 946 39.77 -12.90 4.63
C ASN A 946 40.99 -12.36 5.43
N VAL A 947 40.74 -11.70 6.58
CA VAL A 947 41.80 -11.25 7.50
C VAL A 947 41.76 -12.07 8.76
#